data_b1c3e800db60bda7e9a4c3c6299b889e
#
_entry.id   b1c3e800db60bda7e9a4c3c6299b889e
#
_cell.length_a   1.000
_cell.length_b   1.000
_cell.length_c   1.000
_cell.angle_alpha   90.00
_cell.angle_beta   90.00
_cell.angle_gamma   90.00
#
_symmetry.space_group_name_H-M   'P 1'
#
loop_
_entity.id
_entity.type
_entity.pdbx_description
1 polymer ?
#
loop_
_entity_poly.entity_id
_entity_poly.type
_entity_poly.pdbx_seq_one_letter_code
_entity_poly.pdbx_strand_id
1 'polypeptide(L)'
;MRSGITKKKRPITKTSKQTIDEVYDLRGVNLIASSRTVPKNESPYAINCRMQSRTENDHRPAMSTRKGCVEYTKPINAFDVMHGNFDESHADIPVDKVNWIATPFQIDDYNIRAVASKLTAMIKRGDGSAGQVLIELRENKNGKPEKVIAQSSFPLSHITSTYTKVSAKFVDAPFLKSNTQYWAVIYVQDEGTGTYHVKGISGGTTGLKSNTSGGTWATGPTFAYDLEVAEEGVIKGWTRRRPQNGDNRIIVAFNNGVYAIPETFVEEGIGVGTPIGENQPSDATRYRFEQIDDKTIWCNGKGPAMWYDGTRTTAISGMAGTPTHVIAHKNRLFWVKKEDPNRVDFSGLYEFESYRSVDFFYVPNPKSADHIVGWVVFQDNLVVFTTKTKYILSGNDISTFTMKEAVGTKGGVSQELIYADRNYIYFMADDNQIYRFNGVSDQLISDRVQPELDKIQNLSTATMSVFNNQLRIHYTKKPSTLVDRVLMYDMVFQQWFMDTGHPVAASMPARIGDRTELLEISSRAGWVFLGERGYSDMGKAIDFKYWTPYKIYTSGSAKDRIKRFRPVLRASQSRYNMLVGRDIDEQNKPAMRNYLVSSDGATWGGGESWGGGKTWGSVSLVQKAAPMSGRGKSTQFRFEKKGVETPIFLIGYIAVIKSGRAR
;
A
#
# COMPACT_ATOMS: atom_id res chain seq x y z
N MET A 1 85.60 14.20 26.25
CA MET A 1 84.59 13.25 25.75
C MET A 1 83.23 13.94 25.64
N ARG A 2 82.83 14.28 24.44
CA ARG A 2 81.47 14.87 24.14
C ARG A 2 80.64 13.75 23.54
N SER A 3 79.59 13.28 24.24
CA SER A 3 78.64 12.30 23.77
C SER A 3 77.65 12.96 22.81
N GLY A 4 77.71 12.54 21.59
CA GLY A 4 76.77 13.00 20.56
C GLY A 4 75.35 12.36 20.73
N ILE A 5 74.36 13.20 21.03
CA ILE A 5 72.94 12.79 21.06
C ILE A 5 72.45 12.74 19.63
N THR A 6 72.31 11.55 19.06
CA THR A 6 71.65 11.34 17.77
C THR A 6 70.13 11.54 17.93
N LYS A 7 69.60 12.65 17.44
CA LYS A 7 68.16 12.87 17.34
C LYS A 7 67.55 11.82 16.38
N LYS A 8 66.84 10.81 16.90
CA LYS A 8 65.99 9.94 16.08
C LYS A 8 64.96 10.79 15.32
N LYS A 9 65.07 10.85 14.01
CA LYS A 9 64.04 11.44 13.12
C LYS A 9 62.72 10.70 13.40
N ARG A 10 61.68 11.44 13.86
CA ARG A 10 60.31 10.93 13.95
C ARG A 10 59.88 10.50 12.54
N PRO A 11 59.32 9.29 12.39
CA PRO A 11 58.84 8.86 11.06
C PRO A 11 57.72 9.79 10.60
N ILE A 12 57.85 10.25 9.38
CA ILE A 12 56.83 11.06 8.68
C ILE A 12 55.54 10.28 8.75
N THR A 13 54.56 10.80 9.45
CA THR A 13 53.22 10.24 9.56
C THR A 13 52.60 10.25 8.17
N LYS A 14 52.52 9.09 7.52
CA LYS A 14 51.71 8.93 6.27
C LYS A 14 50.31 9.45 6.56
N THR A 15 49.92 10.50 5.88
CA THR A 15 48.57 11.07 5.92
C THR A 15 47.56 9.95 5.59
N SER A 16 46.66 9.69 6.50
CA SER A 16 45.63 8.68 6.29
C SER A 16 44.79 9.08 5.09
N LYS A 17 44.69 8.19 4.10
CA LYS A 17 43.92 8.42 2.86
C LYS A 17 42.45 8.69 3.21
N GLN A 18 41.92 9.80 2.74
CA GLN A 18 40.49 10.07 2.80
C GLN A 18 39.88 9.65 1.47
N THR A 19 38.74 8.99 1.53
CA THR A 19 37.93 8.62 0.36
C THR A 19 36.59 9.32 0.47
N ILE A 20 36.13 9.91 -0.64
CA ILE A 20 34.79 10.47 -0.74
C ILE A 20 33.95 9.47 -1.53
N ASP A 21 32.82 9.06 -0.95
CA ASP A 21 31.83 8.20 -1.58
C ASP A 21 30.56 9.03 -1.79
N GLU A 22 30.28 9.33 -3.03
CA GLU A 22 29.08 10.05 -3.48
C GLU A 22 28.18 9.09 -4.23
N VAL A 23 26.93 9.00 -3.79
CA VAL A 23 25.92 8.15 -4.41
C VAL A 23 24.68 8.98 -4.68
N TYR A 24 24.34 9.05 -5.94
CA TYR A 24 23.13 9.63 -6.46
C TYR A 24 22.38 8.57 -7.29
N ASP A 25 21.20 8.91 -7.79
CA ASP A 25 20.36 7.98 -8.58
C ASP A 25 20.08 6.67 -7.83
N LEU A 26 19.60 6.81 -6.59
CA LEU A 26 19.18 5.67 -5.79
C LEU A 26 18.10 4.88 -6.54
N ARG A 27 18.17 3.56 -6.47
CA ARG A 27 17.28 2.64 -7.19
C ARG A 27 16.50 1.74 -6.26
N GLY A 28 15.60 0.97 -6.84
CA GLY A 28 14.72 0.03 -6.14
C GLY A 28 15.45 -1.15 -5.52
N VAL A 29 14.68 -2.18 -5.22
CA VAL A 29 15.11 -3.36 -4.48
C VAL A 29 15.82 -4.36 -5.37
N ASN A 30 16.90 -4.95 -4.86
CA ASN A 30 17.57 -6.11 -5.41
C ASN A 30 17.81 -7.12 -4.28
N LEU A 31 17.04 -8.20 -4.27
CA LEU A 31 17.06 -9.24 -3.24
C LEU A 31 17.87 -10.48 -3.62
N ILE A 32 18.26 -10.63 -4.88
CA ILE A 32 19.07 -11.78 -5.33
C ILE A 32 20.51 -11.67 -4.84
N ALA A 33 21.08 -10.48 -5.03
CA ALA A 33 22.46 -10.26 -4.64
C ALA A 33 22.57 -10.19 -3.11
N SER A 34 23.67 -10.70 -2.55
CA SER A 34 23.95 -10.49 -1.12
C SER A 34 24.05 -9.00 -0.83
N SER A 35 23.78 -8.59 0.39
CA SER A 35 23.84 -7.18 0.79
C SER A 35 25.21 -6.50 0.55
N ARG A 36 26.24 -7.28 0.25
CA ARG A 36 27.58 -6.79 -0.13
C ARG A 36 27.79 -6.64 -1.62
N THR A 37 27.09 -7.44 -2.43
CA THR A 37 27.26 -7.51 -3.89
C THR A 37 26.21 -6.71 -4.67
N VAL A 38 25.18 -6.22 -4.00
CA VAL A 38 24.19 -5.31 -4.58
C VAL A 38 24.90 -4.08 -5.16
N PRO A 39 24.56 -3.61 -6.38
CA PRO A 39 25.07 -2.37 -6.94
C PRO A 39 24.92 -1.20 -5.97
N LYS A 40 25.89 -0.28 -5.95
CA LYS A 40 25.97 0.80 -4.93
C LYS A 40 24.76 1.72 -4.87
N ASN A 41 23.97 1.78 -5.91
CA ASN A 41 22.76 2.60 -6.02
C ASN A 41 21.45 1.80 -5.89
N GLU A 42 21.50 0.47 -5.83
CA GLU A 42 20.36 -0.38 -5.54
C GLU A 42 20.27 -0.67 -4.03
N SER A 43 19.12 -1.13 -3.56
CA SER A 43 18.88 -1.40 -2.14
C SER A 43 18.65 -2.89 -1.87
N PRO A 44 19.30 -3.49 -0.87
CA PRO A 44 18.91 -4.80 -0.37
C PRO A 44 17.62 -4.75 0.47
N TYR A 45 17.14 -3.56 0.82
CA TYR A 45 15.93 -3.38 1.63
C TYR A 45 15.33 -1.98 1.45
N ALA A 46 14.25 -1.88 0.67
CA ALA A 46 13.52 -0.64 0.49
C ALA A 46 12.01 -0.92 0.64
N ILE A 47 11.36 -0.22 1.55
CA ILE A 47 9.95 -0.39 1.88
C ILE A 47 9.24 0.94 1.78
N ASN A 48 8.05 0.94 1.17
CA ASN A 48 7.21 2.11 0.99
C ASN A 48 7.92 3.26 0.26
N CYS A 49 8.75 2.90 -0.72
CA CYS A 49 9.55 3.82 -1.53
C CYS A 49 9.02 3.89 -2.96
N ARG A 50 9.20 5.05 -3.58
CA ARG A 50 8.92 5.27 -5.01
C ARG A 50 10.01 6.10 -5.66
N MET A 51 10.31 5.80 -6.92
CA MET A 51 11.08 6.72 -7.76
C MET A 51 10.18 7.89 -8.15
N GLN A 52 10.65 9.09 -7.86
CA GLN A 52 10.02 10.30 -8.34
C GLN A 52 10.83 10.85 -9.51
N SER A 53 10.16 11.09 -10.63
CA SER A 53 10.77 11.66 -11.81
C SER A 53 11.33 13.06 -11.53
N ARG A 54 12.15 13.54 -12.45
CA ARG A 54 12.71 14.89 -12.47
C ARG A 54 11.60 15.93 -12.41
N THR A 55 11.83 16.99 -11.67
CA THR A 55 10.99 18.19 -11.71
C THR A 55 11.67 19.26 -12.58
N GLU A 56 10.94 20.26 -13.01
CA GLU A 56 11.50 21.38 -13.81
C GLU A 56 12.71 22.03 -13.15
N ASN A 57 12.74 22.06 -11.82
CA ASN A 57 13.80 22.72 -11.04
C ASN A 57 14.89 21.76 -10.51
N ASP A 58 14.73 20.44 -10.71
CA ASP A 58 15.72 19.45 -10.26
C ASP A 58 15.73 18.24 -11.20
N HIS A 59 16.80 18.13 -11.95
CA HIS A 59 16.98 17.06 -12.94
C HIS A 59 17.40 15.71 -12.33
N ARG A 60 17.46 15.57 -11.01
CA ARG A 60 17.85 14.34 -10.33
C ARG A 60 16.62 13.57 -9.87
N PRO A 61 16.49 12.29 -10.19
CA PRO A 61 15.44 11.47 -9.62
C PRO A 61 15.64 11.35 -8.11
N ALA A 62 14.54 11.30 -7.36
CA ALA A 62 14.57 11.14 -5.91
C ALA A 62 13.82 9.87 -5.49
N MET A 63 14.32 9.20 -4.46
CA MET A 63 13.58 8.16 -3.76
C MET A 63 12.63 8.82 -2.77
N SER A 64 11.33 8.70 -2.99
CA SER A 64 10.31 9.31 -2.14
C SER A 64 9.53 8.28 -1.33
N THR A 65 8.88 8.75 -0.27
CA THR A 65 7.79 7.99 0.37
C THR A 65 6.70 7.72 -0.68
N ARG A 66 6.12 6.50 -0.69
CA ARG A 66 4.96 6.21 -1.53
C ARG A 66 3.80 7.13 -1.15
N LYS A 67 2.88 7.31 -2.06
CA LYS A 67 1.60 7.93 -1.72
C LYS A 67 0.72 6.97 -0.96
N GLY A 68 -0.21 7.51 -0.21
CA GLY A 68 -1.19 6.79 0.57
C GLY A 68 -2.54 6.68 -0.13
N CYS A 69 -3.59 6.48 0.67
CA CYS A 69 -4.96 6.39 0.19
C CYS A 69 -5.91 7.23 1.04
N VAL A 70 -7.04 7.57 0.44
CA VAL A 70 -8.18 8.20 1.11
C VAL A 70 -9.44 7.37 0.90
N GLU A 71 -10.41 7.51 1.77
CA GLU A 71 -11.69 6.84 1.65
C GLU A 71 -12.43 7.26 0.38
N TYR A 72 -13.04 6.31 -0.30
CA TYR A 72 -13.92 6.55 -1.45
C TYR A 72 -15.36 6.11 -1.19
N THR A 73 -15.55 5.00 -0.45
CA THR A 73 -16.88 4.50 -0.05
C THR A 73 -16.91 4.26 1.45
N LYS A 74 -18.10 4.16 2.03
CA LYS A 74 -18.23 3.57 3.37
C LYS A 74 -17.97 2.07 3.33
N PRO A 75 -17.53 1.47 4.44
CA PRO A 75 -17.45 0.01 4.51
C PRO A 75 -18.86 -0.59 4.36
N ILE A 76 -18.93 -1.76 3.73
CA ILE A 76 -20.18 -2.53 3.64
C ILE A 76 -20.58 -2.98 5.05
N ASN A 77 -21.89 -2.90 5.37
CA ASN A 77 -22.45 -3.29 6.66
C ASN A 77 -21.80 -2.56 7.86
N ALA A 78 -21.51 -1.25 7.70
CA ALA A 78 -21.01 -0.41 8.79
C ALA A 78 -22.17 0.15 9.64
N PHE A 79 -21.94 0.24 10.96
CA PHE A 79 -22.85 0.87 11.90
C PHE A 79 -22.10 1.56 13.05
N ASP A 80 -22.72 2.55 13.67
CA ASP A 80 -22.12 3.33 14.74
C ASP A 80 -22.40 2.72 16.12
N VAL A 81 -21.38 2.66 16.96
CA VAL A 81 -21.45 2.34 18.39
C VAL A 81 -21.13 3.61 19.17
N MET A 82 -22.13 4.25 19.74
CA MET A 82 -21.98 5.51 20.45
C MET A 82 -21.49 5.31 21.89
N HIS A 83 -20.62 6.19 22.37
CA HIS A 83 -20.20 6.23 23.76
C HIS A 83 -20.15 7.69 24.28
N GLY A 84 -21.21 8.07 24.95
CA GLY A 84 -21.40 9.43 25.50
C GLY A 84 -22.15 10.36 24.55
N ASN A 85 -22.78 11.37 25.14
CA ASN A 85 -23.50 12.39 24.39
C ASN A 85 -22.59 13.60 24.16
N PHE A 86 -22.39 13.99 22.91
CA PHE A 86 -21.59 15.19 22.58
C PHE A 86 -22.25 16.52 23.00
N ASP A 87 -23.52 16.51 23.36
CA ASP A 87 -24.32 17.73 23.64
C ASP A 87 -24.43 18.07 25.13
N GLU A 88 -24.03 17.18 26.06
CA GLU A 88 -24.06 17.43 27.49
C GLU A 88 -22.92 18.33 28.00
N SER A 89 -23.00 18.82 29.23
CA SER A 89 -21.95 19.64 29.87
C SER A 89 -20.64 18.85 29.97
N HIS A 90 -19.51 19.41 29.52
CA HIS A 90 -18.30 18.67 29.30
C HIS A 90 -17.09 19.20 30.03
N ALA A 91 -16.19 18.26 30.40
CA ALA A 91 -14.84 18.59 30.82
C ALA A 91 -13.97 18.92 29.60
N ASP A 92 -13.13 19.93 29.73
CA ASP A 92 -12.11 20.30 28.74
C ASP A 92 -10.81 19.52 29.07
N ILE A 93 -10.47 18.54 28.24
CA ILE A 93 -9.33 17.66 28.51
C ILE A 93 -8.13 18.07 27.62
N PRO A 94 -7.06 18.63 28.21
CA PRO A 94 -5.88 19.01 27.46
C PRO A 94 -5.07 17.79 27.05
N VAL A 95 -4.59 17.79 25.80
CA VAL A 95 -3.78 16.73 25.19
C VAL A 95 -2.60 17.35 24.44
N ASP A 96 -1.42 16.83 24.68
CA ASP A 96 -0.19 17.21 24.01
C ASP A 96 0.73 16.00 23.78
N LYS A 97 1.99 16.22 23.42
CA LYS A 97 2.97 15.14 23.18
C LYS A 97 3.34 14.33 24.42
N VAL A 98 3.15 14.90 25.62
CA VAL A 98 3.50 14.28 26.91
C VAL A 98 2.25 13.83 27.64
N ASN A 99 1.21 14.67 27.62
CA ASN A 99 -0.08 14.41 28.26
C ASN A 99 -1.01 13.67 27.30
N TRP A 100 -1.19 12.39 27.53
CA TRP A 100 -2.02 11.47 26.77
C TRP A 100 -3.27 11.13 27.53
N ILE A 101 -4.36 10.87 26.82
CA ILE A 101 -5.63 10.43 27.41
C ILE A 101 -6.06 9.10 26.79
N ALA A 102 -6.71 8.28 27.58
CA ALA A 102 -7.25 7.00 27.14
C ALA A 102 -8.67 6.80 27.69
N THR A 103 -9.58 6.37 26.84
CA THR A 103 -10.95 6.01 27.22
C THR A 103 -11.17 4.51 26.91
N PRO A 104 -11.70 3.74 27.89
CA PRO A 104 -12.01 2.34 27.64
C PRO A 104 -13.26 2.23 26.77
N PHE A 105 -13.30 1.20 25.92
CA PHE A 105 -14.48 0.85 25.15
C PHE A 105 -14.62 -0.67 25.02
N GLN A 106 -15.82 -1.10 24.76
CA GLN A 106 -16.20 -2.49 24.51
C GLN A 106 -17.29 -2.49 23.46
N ILE A 107 -17.30 -3.50 22.60
CA ILE A 107 -18.42 -3.72 21.69
C ILE A 107 -19.26 -4.90 22.17
N ASP A 108 -20.56 -4.82 21.95
CA ASP A 108 -21.49 -5.92 22.21
C ASP A 108 -21.35 -7.04 21.18
N ASP A 109 -22.10 -8.11 21.38
CA ASP A 109 -22.17 -9.18 20.40
C ASP A 109 -23.23 -8.87 19.33
N TYR A 110 -22.80 -8.49 18.17
CA TYR A 110 -23.67 -8.15 17.03
C TYR A 110 -23.90 -9.33 16.09
N ASN A 111 -23.50 -10.56 16.47
CA ASN A 111 -23.52 -11.75 15.62
C ASN A 111 -22.72 -11.62 14.31
N ILE A 112 -21.79 -10.69 14.26
CA ILE A 112 -20.84 -10.51 13.16
C ILE A 112 -19.42 -10.43 13.72
N ARG A 113 -18.45 -10.70 12.88
CA ARG A 113 -17.05 -10.41 13.20
C ARG A 113 -16.81 -8.93 12.93
N ALA A 114 -16.80 -8.13 13.98
CA ALA A 114 -16.69 -6.68 13.89
C ALA A 114 -15.24 -6.19 13.76
N VAL A 115 -15.02 -5.23 12.90
CA VAL A 115 -13.75 -4.48 12.76
C VAL A 115 -14.00 -2.99 12.98
N ALA A 116 -13.06 -2.30 13.62
CA ALA A 116 -13.15 -0.84 13.77
C ALA A 116 -12.82 -0.15 12.44
N SER A 117 -13.71 0.73 11.97
CA SER A 117 -13.50 1.50 10.73
C SER A 117 -13.14 2.95 11.01
N LYS A 118 -13.82 3.61 11.96
CA LYS A 118 -13.68 5.03 12.22
C LYS A 118 -13.95 5.35 13.69
N LEU A 119 -13.24 6.31 14.25
CA LEU A 119 -13.58 6.91 15.54
C LEU A 119 -13.71 8.41 15.40
N THR A 120 -14.82 8.96 15.87
CA THR A 120 -15.13 10.39 15.89
C THR A 120 -15.01 10.93 17.31
N ALA A 121 -14.32 12.04 17.47
CA ALA A 121 -14.22 12.76 18.75
C ALA A 121 -14.44 14.26 18.52
N MET A 122 -14.79 15.01 19.57
CA MET A 122 -14.85 16.47 19.50
C MET A 122 -13.53 17.06 19.98
N ILE A 123 -12.84 17.75 19.07
CA ILE A 123 -11.51 18.30 19.31
C ILE A 123 -11.49 19.78 18.94
N LYS A 124 -10.83 20.60 19.75
CA LYS A 124 -10.48 21.99 19.40
C LYS A 124 -8.98 22.21 19.50
N ARG A 125 -8.49 23.20 18.75
CA ARG A 125 -7.10 23.63 18.77
C ARG A 125 -6.91 24.70 19.84
N GLY A 126 -5.92 24.51 20.71
CA GLY A 126 -5.43 25.56 21.60
C GLY A 126 -4.48 26.54 20.89
N ASP A 127 -4.21 27.68 21.51
CA ASP A 127 -3.34 28.72 20.96
C ASP A 127 -1.91 28.20 20.71
N GLY A 128 -1.36 28.52 19.53
CA GLY A 128 -0.02 28.09 19.16
C GLY A 128 0.16 26.60 18.91
N SER A 129 -0.94 25.82 18.87
CA SER A 129 -0.88 24.38 18.64
C SER A 129 -0.55 24.06 17.20
N ALA A 130 0.45 23.19 17.00
CA ALA A 130 0.84 22.63 15.72
C ALA A 130 1.23 21.16 15.90
N GLY A 131 1.09 20.37 14.83
CA GLY A 131 1.43 18.95 14.82
C GLY A 131 0.19 18.06 14.77
N GLN A 132 0.42 16.81 14.43
CA GLN A 132 -0.63 15.84 14.16
C GLN A 132 -1.22 15.30 15.46
N VAL A 133 -2.55 15.33 15.58
CA VAL A 133 -3.28 14.65 16.66
C VAL A 133 -3.51 13.20 16.23
N LEU A 134 -3.00 12.28 17.02
CA LEU A 134 -3.04 10.85 16.75
C LEU A 134 -4.04 10.15 17.66
N ILE A 135 -4.58 9.05 17.16
CA ILE A 135 -5.39 8.10 17.91
C ILE A 135 -4.88 6.70 17.71
N GLU A 136 -4.84 5.95 18.79
CA GLU A 136 -4.51 4.52 18.78
C GLU A 136 -5.64 3.72 19.43
N LEU A 137 -5.96 2.58 18.83
CA LEU A 137 -6.72 1.54 19.50
C LEU A 137 -5.74 0.54 20.10
N ARG A 138 -5.90 0.23 21.38
CA ARG A 138 -4.99 -0.64 22.13
C ARG A 138 -5.73 -1.76 22.85
N GLU A 139 -5.06 -2.92 22.94
CA GLU A 139 -5.51 -4.03 23.79
C GLU A 139 -5.46 -3.64 25.25
N ASN A 140 -6.42 -4.16 26.04
CA ASN A 140 -6.42 -4.01 27.47
C ASN A 140 -5.57 -5.09 28.15
N LYS A 141 -4.69 -4.68 29.05
CA LYS A 141 -3.96 -5.58 29.95
C LYS A 141 -3.95 -5.01 31.37
N ASN A 142 -4.57 -5.74 32.27
CA ASN A 142 -4.67 -5.36 33.67
C ASN A 142 -5.26 -3.94 33.88
N GLY A 143 -6.30 -3.59 33.10
CA GLY A 143 -6.95 -2.28 33.18
C GLY A 143 -6.15 -1.12 32.58
N LYS A 144 -5.14 -1.39 31.75
CA LYS A 144 -4.30 -0.36 31.09
C LYS A 144 -4.14 -0.60 29.61
N PRO A 145 -3.95 0.49 28.79
CA PRO A 145 -3.61 0.38 27.40
C PRO A 145 -2.23 -0.25 27.20
N GLU A 146 -2.13 -1.33 26.43
CA GLU A 146 -0.84 -1.99 26.17
C GLU A 146 -0.53 -1.99 24.66
N LYS A 147 -0.82 -3.05 23.95
CA LYS A 147 -0.43 -3.25 22.56
C LYS A 147 -1.31 -2.45 21.60
N VAL A 148 -0.69 -1.68 20.72
CA VAL A 148 -1.39 -0.98 19.63
C VAL A 148 -1.91 -1.99 18.61
N ILE A 149 -3.20 -1.94 18.31
CA ILE A 149 -3.86 -2.75 17.28
C ILE A 149 -4.17 -1.94 16.02
N ALA A 150 -4.35 -0.64 16.16
CA ALA A 150 -4.47 0.29 15.04
C ALA A 150 -4.03 1.69 15.45
N GLN A 151 -3.57 2.46 14.46
CA GLN A 151 -3.21 3.87 14.61
C GLN A 151 -3.75 4.66 13.45
N SER A 152 -4.25 5.86 13.74
CA SER A 152 -4.68 6.84 12.76
C SER A 152 -4.42 8.27 13.26
N SER A 153 -4.75 9.25 12.45
CA SER A 153 -4.69 10.67 12.81
C SER A 153 -6.00 11.37 12.49
N PHE A 154 -6.28 12.40 13.27
CA PHE A 154 -7.39 13.30 12.97
C PHE A 154 -6.95 14.34 11.92
N PRO A 155 -7.77 14.62 10.87
CA PRO A 155 -7.45 15.62 9.86
C PRO A 155 -7.33 17.02 10.48
N LEU A 156 -6.13 17.61 10.45
CA LEU A 156 -5.87 18.92 11.07
C LEU A 156 -6.66 20.07 10.44
N SER A 157 -7.03 19.96 9.17
CA SER A 157 -7.89 20.93 8.48
C SER A 157 -9.28 21.06 9.09
N HIS A 158 -9.75 20.00 9.76
CA HIS A 158 -11.07 19.97 10.42
C HIS A 158 -11.03 20.38 11.91
N ILE A 159 -9.84 20.52 12.50
CA ILE A 159 -9.69 20.94 13.90
C ILE A 159 -9.56 22.45 13.94
N THR A 160 -10.60 23.12 14.45
CA THR A 160 -10.69 24.59 14.58
C THR A 160 -10.37 25.06 16.00
N SER A 161 -10.47 26.36 16.27
CA SER A 161 -10.36 26.92 17.63
C SER A 161 -11.58 26.64 18.51
N THR A 162 -12.68 26.18 17.93
CA THR A 162 -13.88 25.71 18.63
C THR A 162 -13.99 24.19 18.53
N TYR A 163 -14.79 23.58 19.44
CA TYR A 163 -15.02 22.13 19.36
C TYR A 163 -15.73 21.73 18.09
N THR A 164 -15.09 20.86 17.31
CA THR A 164 -15.64 20.28 16.07
C THR A 164 -15.60 18.75 16.15
N LYS A 165 -16.60 18.09 15.56
CA LYS A 165 -16.57 16.63 15.36
C LYS A 165 -15.54 16.30 14.30
N VAL A 166 -14.51 15.54 14.67
CA VAL A 166 -13.42 15.13 13.77
C VAL A 166 -13.29 13.63 13.83
N SER A 167 -13.18 13.00 12.66
CA SER A 167 -13.11 11.55 12.54
C SER A 167 -11.71 11.08 12.09
N ALA A 168 -11.19 10.07 12.76
CA ALA A 168 -10.02 9.32 12.37
C ALA A 168 -10.44 7.94 11.85
N LYS A 169 -9.89 7.50 10.71
CA LYS A 169 -10.27 6.27 10.03
C LYS A 169 -9.17 5.23 10.19
N PHE A 170 -9.52 3.98 10.41
CA PHE A 170 -8.56 2.90 10.64
C PHE A 170 -8.44 2.00 9.42
N VAL A 171 -7.54 2.33 8.51
CA VAL A 171 -7.28 1.54 7.29
C VAL A 171 -6.97 0.07 7.59
N ASP A 172 -6.38 -0.23 8.75
CA ASP A 172 -6.07 -1.58 9.20
C ASP A 172 -7.32 -2.38 9.57
N ALA A 173 -8.47 -1.72 9.77
CA ALA A 173 -9.72 -2.33 10.20
C ALA A 173 -9.48 -3.43 11.26
N PRO A 174 -8.96 -3.08 12.46
CA PRO A 174 -8.58 -4.09 13.45
C PRO A 174 -9.80 -4.85 13.93
N PHE A 175 -9.66 -6.18 14.03
CA PHE A 175 -10.71 -7.02 14.59
C PHE A 175 -10.94 -6.70 16.07
N LEU A 176 -12.20 -6.51 16.44
CA LEU A 176 -12.65 -6.29 17.80
C LEU A 176 -13.46 -7.52 18.27
N LYS A 177 -13.01 -8.11 19.34
CA LYS A 177 -13.72 -9.24 19.96
C LYS A 177 -14.87 -8.70 20.83
N SER A 178 -16.07 -9.26 20.66
CA SER A 178 -17.23 -8.93 21.49
C SER A 178 -16.94 -9.11 22.97
N ASN A 179 -17.57 -8.29 23.81
CA ASN A 179 -17.43 -8.33 25.26
C ASN A 179 -15.99 -8.26 25.78
N THR A 180 -15.11 -7.64 25.02
CA THR A 180 -13.69 -7.46 25.36
C THR A 180 -13.39 -5.98 25.46
N GLN A 181 -12.75 -5.55 26.55
CA GLN A 181 -12.36 -4.17 26.76
C GLN A 181 -11.13 -3.82 25.94
N TYR A 182 -11.18 -2.68 25.27
CA TYR A 182 -10.10 -2.01 24.55
C TYR A 182 -9.92 -0.59 25.05
N TRP A 183 -8.91 0.10 24.55
CA TRP A 183 -8.63 1.49 24.87
C TRP A 183 -8.49 2.32 23.60
N ALA A 184 -9.16 3.47 23.56
CA ALA A 184 -8.91 4.53 22.58
C ALA A 184 -8.00 5.57 23.23
N VAL A 185 -6.81 5.79 22.65
CA VAL A 185 -5.75 6.65 23.19
C VAL A 185 -5.53 7.82 22.26
N ILE A 186 -5.67 9.06 22.74
CA ILE A 186 -5.43 10.30 21.97
C ILE A 186 -4.19 11.01 22.51
N TYR A 187 -3.34 11.48 21.60
CA TYR A 187 -2.11 12.24 21.89
C TYR A 187 -1.65 13.06 20.69
N VAL A 188 -0.69 13.97 20.91
CA VAL A 188 -0.05 14.74 19.85
C VAL A 188 1.30 14.14 19.51
N GLN A 189 1.65 14.08 18.23
CA GLN A 189 2.94 13.55 17.76
C GLN A 189 4.12 14.33 18.36
N ASP A 190 5.27 13.67 18.58
CA ASP A 190 6.48 14.24 19.20
C ASP A 190 6.98 15.56 18.58
N GLU A 191 6.78 15.76 17.30
CA GLU A 191 7.15 16.98 16.56
C GLU A 191 6.14 18.12 16.74
N GLY A 192 5.00 17.84 17.40
CA GLY A 192 3.94 18.80 17.66
C GLY A 192 4.31 19.81 18.77
N THR A 193 3.66 20.96 18.73
CA THR A 193 3.76 22.01 19.74
C THR A 193 2.37 22.40 20.23
N GLY A 194 2.30 22.96 21.43
CA GLY A 194 1.05 23.43 22.03
C GLY A 194 0.13 22.30 22.50
N THR A 195 -1.08 22.67 22.86
CA THR A 195 -2.08 21.79 23.46
C THR A 195 -3.34 21.79 22.62
N TYR A 196 -3.88 20.61 22.36
CA TYR A 196 -5.22 20.41 21.83
C TYR A 196 -6.15 20.06 22.99
N HIS A 197 -7.43 20.24 22.80
CA HIS A 197 -8.42 19.94 23.82
C HIS A 197 -9.46 18.97 23.27
N VAL A 198 -9.71 17.91 24.01
CA VAL A 198 -10.73 16.90 23.68
C VAL A 198 -11.91 17.08 24.63
N LYS A 199 -13.13 16.97 24.10
CA LYS A 199 -14.36 17.12 24.86
C LYS A 199 -14.58 15.85 25.71
N GLY A 200 -14.58 16.02 27.04
CA GLY A 200 -14.77 14.94 28.01
C GLY A 200 -16.22 14.76 28.43
N ILE A 201 -16.53 13.63 29.03
CA ILE A 201 -17.82 13.34 29.64
C ILE A 201 -17.83 13.93 31.08
N SER A 202 -18.83 14.71 31.44
CA SER A 202 -18.94 15.28 32.79
C SER A 202 -19.07 14.17 33.83
N GLY A 203 -18.20 14.19 34.87
CA GLY A 203 -18.19 13.15 35.90
C GLY A 203 -17.61 11.79 35.46
N GLY A 204 -17.20 11.66 34.20
CA GLY A 204 -16.56 10.41 33.68
C GLY A 204 -15.17 10.23 34.27
N THR A 205 -14.96 9.16 35.06
CA THR A 205 -13.69 8.83 35.75
C THR A 205 -13.16 7.46 35.34
N THR A 206 -13.75 6.81 34.35
CA THR A 206 -13.31 5.50 33.84
C THR A 206 -12.10 5.57 32.89
N GLY A 207 -11.74 6.78 32.45
CA GLY A 207 -10.59 7.03 31.60
C GLY A 207 -9.26 6.98 32.35
N LEU A 208 -8.18 7.00 31.60
CA LEU A 208 -6.81 7.08 32.10
C LEU A 208 -6.10 8.29 31.50
N LYS A 209 -5.17 8.85 32.23
CA LYS A 209 -4.23 9.88 31.76
C LYS A 209 -2.79 9.44 31.96
N SER A 210 -1.93 9.86 31.06
CA SER A 210 -0.49 9.69 31.19
C SER A 210 0.19 11.05 31.03
N ASN A 211 1.17 11.34 31.86
CA ASN A 211 2.07 12.50 31.74
C ASN A 211 3.50 12.09 31.38
N THR A 212 3.66 10.89 30.90
CA THR A 212 4.96 10.27 30.53
C THR A 212 4.91 9.67 29.12
N SER A 213 4.18 10.30 28.20
CA SER A 213 3.99 9.84 26.82
C SER A 213 3.55 8.37 26.74
N GLY A 214 2.56 7.99 27.53
CA GLY A 214 2.02 6.63 27.58
C GLY A 214 2.86 5.62 28.37
N GLY A 215 3.94 6.03 29.03
CA GLY A 215 4.78 5.14 29.83
C GLY A 215 4.13 4.69 31.15
N THR A 216 3.38 5.57 31.81
CA THR A 216 2.62 5.26 33.03
C THR A 216 1.21 5.81 32.93
N TRP A 217 0.23 5.12 33.51
CA TRP A 217 -1.18 5.46 33.45
C TRP A 217 -1.77 5.62 34.86
N ALA A 218 -2.51 6.69 35.06
CA ALA A 218 -3.27 6.99 36.28
C ALA A 218 -4.74 7.26 35.90
N THR A 219 -5.66 7.11 36.84
CA THR A 219 -7.06 7.47 36.67
C THR A 219 -7.21 8.89 36.11
N GLY A 220 -8.05 9.07 35.14
CA GLY A 220 -8.25 10.31 34.40
C GLY A 220 -9.66 10.47 33.86
N PRO A 221 -9.90 11.57 33.16
CA PRO A 221 -11.19 11.83 32.54
C PRO A 221 -11.48 10.89 31.39
N THR A 222 -12.75 10.67 31.10
CA THR A 222 -13.26 9.94 29.96
C THR A 222 -13.65 10.92 28.86
N PHE A 223 -13.22 10.73 27.62
CA PHE A 223 -13.70 11.56 26.50
C PHE A 223 -14.88 10.89 25.77
N ALA A 224 -15.74 11.71 25.18
CA ALA A 224 -16.84 11.26 24.35
C ALA A 224 -16.36 10.90 22.94
N TYR A 225 -16.88 9.82 22.39
CA TYR A 225 -16.56 9.36 21.03
C TYR A 225 -17.73 8.61 20.41
N ASP A 226 -17.75 8.55 19.06
CA ASP A 226 -18.54 7.60 18.29
C ASP A 226 -17.57 6.66 17.58
N LEU A 227 -17.72 5.36 17.79
CA LEU A 227 -16.97 4.31 17.10
C LEU A 227 -17.85 3.70 16.00
N GLU A 228 -17.42 3.78 14.76
CA GLU A 228 -18.02 3.03 13.66
C GLU A 228 -17.32 1.69 13.53
N VAL A 229 -18.10 0.63 13.50
CA VAL A 229 -17.65 -0.73 13.23
C VAL A 229 -18.28 -1.25 11.95
N ALA A 230 -17.58 -2.17 11.28
CA ALA A 230 -18.04 -2.82 10.07
C ALA A 230 -17.88 -4.34 10.18
N GLU A 231 -18.52 -5.06 9.29
CA GLU A 231 -18.35 -6.52 9.18
C GLU A 231 -16.95 -6.85 8.65
N GLU A 232 -16.22 -7.75 9.35
CA GLU A 232 -14.98 -8.32 8.82
C GLU A 232 -15.29 -9.24 7.64
N GLY A 233 -14.55 -9.10 6.57
CA GLY A 233 -14.76 -9.96 5.42
C GLY A 233 -13.73 -9.73 4.32
N VAL A 234 -13.76 -10.62 3.34
CA VAL A 234 -12.86 -10.62 2.20
C VAL A 234 -13.63 -10.28 0.94
N ILE A 235 -13.09 -9.37 0.16
CA ILE A 235 -13.57 -9.10 -1.18
C ILE A 235 -13.07 -10.23 -2.10
N LYS A 236 -14.02 -10.96 -2.67
CA LYS A 236 -13.79 -12.14 -3.49
C LYS A 236 -13.72 -11.84 -4.98
N GLY A 237 -14.08 -10.62 -5.37
CA GLY A 237 -14.04 -10.14 -6.74
C GLY A 237 -14.70 -8.78 -6.87
N TRP A 238 -14.45 -8.10 -7.97
CA TRP A 238 -14.98 -6.77 -8.19
C TRP A 238 -14.85 -6.35 -9.65
N THR A 239 -15.68 -5.39 -10.05
CA THR A 239 -15.64 -4.77 -11.38
C THR A 239 -16.26 -3.40 -11.32
N ARG A 240 -16.20 -2.69 -12.40
CA ARG A 240 -16.85 -1.40 -12.60
C ARG A 240 -17.91 -1.51 -13.66
N ARG A 241 -19.16 -1.24 -13.31
CA ARG A 241 -20.28 -1.14 -14.25
C ARG A 241 -20.30 0.26 -14.88
N ARG A 242 -20.36 0.32 -16.21
CA ARG A 242 -20.45 1.56 -17.00
C ARG A 242 -21.51 1.41 -18.10
N PRO A 243 -22.78 1.56 -17.79
CA PRO A 243 -23.83 1.52 -18.77
C PRO A 243 -23.88 2.83 -19.58
N GLN A 244 -24.52 2.77 -20.75
CA GLN A 244 -24.66 3.95 -21.60
C GLN A 244 -25.48 5.08 -20.95
N ASN A 245 -26.40 4.75 -20.05
CA ASN A 245 -27.22 5.73 -19.32
C ASN A 245 -26.46 6.51 -18.23
N GLY A 246 -25.17 6.20 -18.01
CA GLY A 246 -24.33 6.91 -17.04
C GLY A 246 -24.49 6.49 -15.57
N ASP A 247 -25.31 5.48 -15.24
CA ASP A 247 -25.42 4.90 -13.89
C ASP A 247 -24.19 4.05 -13.55
N ASN A 248 -23.06 4.74 -13.36
CA ASN A 248 -21.80 4.10 -13.06
C ASN A 248 -21.79 3.57 -11.62
N ARG A 249 -21.37 2.31 -11.45
CA ARG A 249 -21.28 1.65 -10.15
C ARG A 249 -20.05 0.78 -10.03
N ILE A 250 -19.50 0.69 -8.84
CA ILE A 250 -18.51 -0.32 -8.46
C ILE A 250 -19.30 -1.53 -7.97
N ILE A 251 -19.08 -2.69 -8.57
CA ILE A 251 -19.68 -3.96 -8.15
C ILE A 251 -18.63 -4.73 -7.37
N VAL A 252 -18.99 -5.16 -6.16
CA VAL A 252 -18.08 -5.85 -5.23
C VAL A 252 -18.74 -7.11 -4.72
N ALA A 253 -18.06 -8.24 -4.84
CA ALA A 253 -18.43 -9.46 -4.14
C ALA A 253 -17.74 -9.50 -2.77
N PHE A 254 -18.52 -9.37 -1.71
CA PHE A 254 -18.05 -9.33 -0.32
C PHE A 254 -18.76 -10.40 0.50
N ASN A 255 -18.01 -11.24 1.20
CA ASN A 255 -18.52 -12.37 1.95
C ASN A 255 -19.47 -13.25 1.10
N ASN A 256 -20.75 -13.25 1.42
CA ASN A 256 -21.79 -14.05 0.74
C ASN A 256 -22.76 -13.17 -0.08
N GLY A 257 -22.38 -11.96 -0.39
CA GLY A 257 -23.20 -11.02 -1.16
C GLY A 257 -22.44 -10.36 -2.30
N VAL A 258 -23.18 -9.85 -3.25
CA VAL A 258 -22.70 -8.94 -4.29
C VAL A 258 -23.39 -7.60 -4.10
N TYR A 259 -22.61 -6.53 -4.06
CA TYR A 259 -23.05 -5.18 -3.75
C TYR A 259 -22.75 -4.23 -4.90
N ALA A 260 -23.66 -3.30 -5.17
CA ALA A 260 -23.45 -2.20 -6.10
C ALA A 260 -23.25 -0.90 -5.32
N ILE A 261 -22.15 -0.21 -5.54
CA ILE A 261 -21.78 1.04 -4.90
C ILE A 261 -21.82 2.14 -5.95
N PRO A 262 -22.65 3.20 -5.80
CA PRO A 262 -22.68 4.31 -6.74
C PRO A 262 -21.34 5.01 -6.85
N GLU A 263 -20.89 5.32 -8.05
CA GLU A 263 -19.75 6.20 -8.31
C GLU A 263 -20.20 7.67 -8.26
N THR A 264 -20.36 8.19 -7.06
CA THR A 264 -20.58 9.62 -6.85
C THR A 264 -19.34 10.21 -6.18
N PHE A 265 -18.69 11.12 -6.87
CA PHE A 265 -17.61 11.91 -6.27
C PHE A 265 -18.25 12.99 -5.40
N VAL A 266 -18.45 12.70 -4.13
CA VAL A 266 -18.81 13.68 -3.11
C VAL A 266 -17.61 13.83 -2.20
N GLU A 267 -17.20 15.05 -1.88
CA GLU A 267 -16.03 15.37 -1.03
C GLU A 267 -16.04 14.66 0.34
N GLU A 268 -17.15 14.12 0.76
CA GLU A 268 -17.34 13.38 2.01
C GLU A 268 -17.74 11.91 1.77
N GLY A 269 -17.11 11.27 0.80
CA GLY A 269 -17.03 9.83 0.54
C GLY A 269 -18.26 9.02 0.89
N ILE A 270 -19.26 8.87 0.02
CA ILE A 270 -20.48 8.23 0.49
C ILE A 270 -21.12 7.38 -0.60
N GLY A 271 -20.39 6.39 -1.05
CA GLY A 271 -21.04 5.25 -1.67
C GLY A 271 -21.41 4.24 -0.59
N VAL A 272 -22.69 4.04 -0.34
CA VAL A 272 -23.17 2.90 0.46
C VAL A 272 -23.47 1.76 -0.49
N GLY A 273 -22.95 0.56 -0.19
CA GLY A 273 -23.21 -0.62 -1.00
C GLY A 273 -24.66 -1.08 -0.88
N THR A 274 -25.35 -1.17 -2.01
CA THR A 274 -26.69 -1.77 -2.09
C THR A 274 -26.54 -3.23 -2.47
N PRO A 275 -27.14 -4.20 -1.76
CA PRO A 275 -27.09 -5.61 -2.13
C PRO A 275 -27.84 -5.84 -3.45
N ILE A 276 -27.18 -6.51 -4.39
CA ILE A 276 -27.74 -6.89 -5.70
C ILE A 276 -27.76 -8.41 -5.90
N GLY A 277 -27.06 -9.16 -5.05
CA GLY A 277 -27.05 -10.63 -5.08
C GLY A 277 -26.78 -11.17 -3.69
N GLU A 278 -27.85 -11.44 -2.94
CA GLU A 278 -27.78 -12.04 -1.60
C GLU A 278 -27.67 -13.57 -1.66
N ASN A 279 -27.32 -14.18 -0.53
CA ASN A 279 -27.26 -15.65 -0.36
C ASN A 279 -26.40 -16.37 -1.40
N GLN A 280 -25.30 -15.74 -1.79
CA GLN A 280 -24.32 -16.39 -2.66
C GLN A 280 -23.61 -17.54 -1.92
N PRO A 281 -23.09 -18.56 -2.64
CA PRO A 281 -22.40 -19.68 -2.00
C PRO A 281 -21.24 -19.21 -1.10
N SER A 282 -21.28 -19.60 0.17
CA SER A 282 -20.28 -19.20 1.18
C SER A 282 -18.88 -19.75 0.88
N ASP A 283 -18.81 -20.92 0.23
CA ASP A 283 -17.58 -21.59 -0.19
C ASP A 283 -17.01 -21.07 -1.51
N ALA A 284 -17.67 -20.09 -2.16
CA ALA A 284 -17.09 -19.38 -3.29
C ALA A 284 -15.90 -18.54 -2.83
N THR A 285 -14.73 -18.77 -3.41
CA THR A 285 -13.49 -18.08 -3.07
C THR A 285 -13.20 -16.90 -3.99
N ARG A 286 -13.71 -16.92 -5.21
CA ARG A 286 -13.52 -15.88 -6.22
C ARG A 286 -14.79 -15.65 -7.03
N TYR A 287 -15.00 -14.40 -7.41
CA TYR A 287 -16.01 -13.94 -8.35
C TYR A 287 -15.30 -13.30 -9.53
N ARG A 288 -15.67 -13.71 -10.74
CA ARG A 288 -15.14 -13.13 -11.97
C ARG A 288 -16.26 -12.42 -12.67
N PHE A 289 -15.99 -11.19 -13.03
CA PHE A 289 -16.95 -10.28 -13.59
C PHE A 289 -16.60 -9.92 -15.02
N GLU A 290 -17.63 -9.71 -15.84
CA GLU A 290 -17.49 -9.20 -17.20
C GLU A 290 -18.64 -8.28 -17.53
N GLN A 291 -18.42 -7.39 -18.49
CA GLN A 291 -19.47 -6.51 -19.00
C GLN A 291 -19.75 -6.83 -20.46
N ILE A 292 -21.05 -7.00 -20.77
CA ILE A 292 -21.52 -7.10 -22.13
C ILE A 292 -22.79 -6.24 -22.23
N ASP A 293 -22.84 -5.37 -23.24
CA ASP A 293 -23.83 -4.31 -23.32
C ASP A 293 -23.94 -3.51 -22.01
N ASP A 294 -25.13 -3.23 -21.52
CA ASP A 294 -25.35 -2.54 -20.25
C ASP A 294 -25.47 -3.49 -19.04
N LYS A 295 -25.10 -4.77 -19.20
CA LYS A 295 -25.21 -5.77 -18.16
C LYS A 295 -23.85 -6.15 -17.60
N THR A 296 -23.82 -6.35 -16.29
CA THR A 296 -22.66 -6.91 -15.57
C THR A 296 -22.93 -8.36 -15.27
N ILE A 297 -22.09 -9.24 -15.78
CA ILE A 297 -22.18 -10.69 -15.61
C ILE A 297 -21.14 -11.12 -14.58
N TRP A 298 -21.48 -12.11 -13.75
CA TRP A 298 -20.50 -12.76 -12.89
C TRP A 298 -20.70 -14.25 -12.76
N CYS A 299 -19.61 -14.94 -12.48
CA CYS A 299 -19.57 -16.35 -12.11
C CYS A 299 -18.63 -16.56 -10.91
N ASN A 300 -18.87 -17.66 -10.18
CA ASN A 300 -18.10 -17.98 -8.97
C ASN A 300 -17.63 -19.44 -8.90
N GLY A 301 -17.90 -20.25 -9.90
CA GLY A 301 -17.54 -21.66 -9.96
C GLY A 301 -18.31 -22.57 -8.98
N LYS A 302 -19.44 -22.10 -8.43
CA LYS A 302 -20.26 -22.82 -7.45
C LYS A 302 -21.75 -22.85 -7.81
N GLY A 303 -22.18 -21.94 -8.65
CA GLY A 303 -23.56 -21.79 -9.10
C GLY A 303 -23.65 -21.29 -10.53
N PRO A 304 -24.86 -21.00 -11.01
CA PRO A 304 -25.06 -20.43 -12.33
C PRO A 304 -24.40 -19.05 -12.44
N ALA A 305 -24.06 -18.65 -13.65
CA ALA A 305 -23.69 -17.26 -13.90
C ALA A 305 -24.92 -16.36 -13.75
N MET A 306 -24.68 -15.17 -13.22
CA MET A 306 -25.72 -14.18 -12.97
C MET A 306 -25.43 -12.93 -13.81
N TRP A 307 -26.46 -12.15 -14.12
CA TRP A 307 -26.30 -10.82 -14.68
C TRP A 307 -27.13 -9.78 -13.93
N TYR A 308 -26.68 -8.54 -13.98
CA TYR A 308 -27.30 -7.38 -13.36
C TYR A 308 -27.39 -6.24 -14.39
N ASP A 309 -28.58 -5.66 -14.55
CA ASP A 309 -28.84 -4.58 -15.53
C ASP A 309 -28.89 -3.17 -14.92
N GLY A 310 -28.70 -3.06 -13.62
CA GLY A 310 -28.84 -1.80 -12.85
C GLY A 310 -30.07 -1.79 -11.94
N THR A 311 -31.04 -2.68 -12.16
CA THR A 311 -32.27 -2.78 -11.38
C THR A 311 -32.50 -4.16 -10.81
N ARG A 312 -32.28 -5.21 -11.60
CA ARG A 312 -32.52 -6.60 -11.19
C ARG A 312 -31.33 -7.49 -11.47
N THR A 313 -31.26 -8.57 -10.69
CA THR A 313 -30.30 -9.64 -10.88
C THR A 313 -31.03 -10.94 -11.26
N THR A 314 -30.52 -11.63 -12.27
CA THR A 314 -31.14 -12.85 -12.80
C THR A 314 -30.05 -13.85 -13.18
N ALA A 315 -30.32 -15.15 -12.99
CA ALA A 315 -29.46 -16.20 -13.52
C ALA A 315 -29.52 -16.25 -15.05
N ILE A 316 -28.39 -16.50 -15.69
CA ILE A 316 -28.35 -16.67 -17.15
C ILE A 316 -29.01 -18.02 -17.47
N SER A 317 -30.12 -17.96 -18.20
CA SER A 317 -30.82 -19.15 -18.66
C SER A 317 -30.07 -19.81 -19.80
N GLY A 318 -30.04 -21.14 -19.82
CA GLY A 318 -29.44 -21.91 -20.92
C GLY A 318 -27.92 -22.11 -20.86
N MET A 319 -27.20 -21.41 -19.99
CA MET A 319 -25.77 -21.67 -19.79
C MET A 319 -25.58 -23.00 -19.04
N ALA A 320 -25.06 -24.00 -19.75
CA ALA A 320 -24.86 -25.33 -19.18
C ALA A 320 -23.63 -25.39 -18.26
N GLY A 321 -23.76 -26.12 -17.12
CA GLY A 321 -22.68 -26.38 -16.18
C GLY A 321 -22.45 -25.24 -15.19
N THR A 322 -21.32 -25.31 -14.48
CA THR A 322 -20.92 -24.37 -13.44
C THR A 322 -19.80 -23.46 -13.96
N PRO A 323 -20.10 -22.22 -14.40
CA PRO A 323 -19.11 -21.32 -15.00
C PRO A 323 -18.06 -20.89 -13.96
N THR A 324 -16.78 -21.01 -14.33
CA THR A 324 -15.64 -20.58 -13.51
C THR A 324 -15.02 -19.30 -14.05
N HIS A 325 -15.06 -19.08 -15.37
CA HIS A 325 -14.53 -17.91 -16.05
C HIS A 325 -15.52 -17.43 -17.09
N VAL A 326 -15.64 -16.13 -17.23
CA VAL A 326 -16.42 -15.44 -18.27
C VAL A 326 -15.60 -14.31 -18.86
N ILE A 327 -15.75 -14.07 -20.16
CA ILE A 327 -15.16 -12.91 -20.86
C ILE A 327 -16.00 -12.54 -22.07
N ALA A 328 -16.15 -11.25 -22.33
CA ALA A 328 -16.75 -10.72 -23.53
C ALA A 328 -15.67 -10.53 -24.62
N HIS A 329 -15.90 -11.08 -25.79
CA HIS A 329 -15.02 -10.92 -26.94
C HIS A 329 -15.82 -11.01 -28.25
N LYS A 330 -15.56 -10.11 -29.20
CA LYS A 330 -16.25 -10.07 -30.50
C LYS A 330 -17.78 -10.16 -30.38
N ASN A 331 -18.37 -9.37 -29.49
CA ASN A 331 -19.81 -9.30 -29.20
C ASN A 331 -20.45 -10.65 -28.83
N ARG A 332 -19.67 -11.53 -28.22
CA ARG A 332 -20.08 -12.82 -27.66
C ARG A 332 -19.57 -12.96 -26.25
N LEU A 333 -20.28 -13.71 -25.44
CA LEU A 333 -19.83 -14.15 -24.12
C LEU A 333 -19.15 -15.51 -24.26
N PHE A 334 -17.92 -15.62 -23.79
CA PHE A 334 -17.19 -16.88 -23.68
C PHE A 334 -17.14 -17.32 -22.22
N TRP A 335 -17.22 -18.62 -21.95
CA TRP A 335 -17.05 -19.13 -20.59
C TRP A 335 -16.40 -20.50 -20.55
N VAL A 336 -15.79 -20.79 -19.39
CA VAL A 336 -15.25 -22.09 -19.05
C VAL A 336 -16.05 -22.65 -17.88
N LYS A 337 -16.41 -23.91 -17.95
CA LYS A 337 -17.14 -24.59 -16.87
C LYS A 337 -16.23 -25.51 -16.06
N LYS A 338 -16.58 -25.71 -14.80
CA LYS A 338 -15.83 -26.52 -13.86
C LYS A 338 -15.76 -27.98 -14.29
N GLU A 339 -16.82 -28.49 -14.89
CA GLU A 339 -16.98 -29.89 -15.30
C GLU A 339 -16.09 -30.27 -16.47
N ASP A 340 -15.69 -29.27 -17.30
CA ASP A 340 -14.82 -29.46 -18.45
C ASP A 340 -13.87 -28.25 -18.59
N PRO A 341 -12.77 -28.23 -17.83
CA PRO A 341 -11.91 -27.04 -17.70
C PRO A 341 -11.03 -26.76 -18.93
N ASN A 342 -11.08 -27.59 -19.96
CA ASN A 342 -10.36 -27.40 -21.23
C ASN A 342 -11.30 -27.04 -22.39
N ARG A 343 -12.59 -26.92 -22.11
CA ARG A 343 -13.60 -26.51 -23.07
C ARG A 343 -14.00 -25.06 -22.88
N VAL A 344 -14.04 -24.33 -23.95
CA VAL A 344 -14.54 -22.96 -24.03
C VAL A 344 -15.86 -22.97 -24.80
N ASP A 345 -16.94 -22.66 -24.13
CA ASP A 345 -18.26 -22.47 -24.71
C ASP A 345 -18.45 -20.97 -25.03
N PHE A 346 -19.29 -20.63 -26.02
CA PHE A 346 -19.57 -19.24 -26.35
C PHE A 346 -21.02 -19.03 -26.79
N SER A 347 -21.50 -17.78 -26.65
CA SER A 347 -22.89 -17.38 -26.98
C SER A 347 -23.09 -17.03 -28.44
N GLY A 348 -24.36 -16.85 -28.83
CA GLY A 348 -24.75 -16.19 -30.07
C GLY A 348 -24.14 -14.78 -30.20
N LEU A 349 -24.09 -14.24 -31.42
CA LEU A 349 -23.63 -12.89 -31.69
C LEU A 349 -24.67 -11.87 -31.17
N TYR A 350 -24.26 -10.94 -30.31
CA TYR A 350 -25.14 -9.97 -29.62
C TYR A 350 -26.24 -10.63 -28.73
N GLU A 351 -26.18 -11.94 -28.51
CA GLU A 351 -27.21 -12.70 -27.79
C GLU A 351 -26.54 -13.51 -26.65
N PHE A 352 -26.13 -12.86 -25.56
CA PHE A 352 -25.37 -13.50 -24.49
C PHE A 352 -26.18 -14.57 -23.71
N GLU A 353 -27.50 -14.66 -23.88
CA GLU A 353 -28.35 -15.70 -23.28
C GLU A 353 -28.74 -16.80 -24.29
N SER A 354 -28.28 -16.74 -25.54
CA SER A 354 -28.53 -17.75 -26.57
C SER A 354 -27.31 -18.66 -26.74
N TYR A 355 -27.47 -19.91 -26.41
CA TYR A 355 -26.41 -20.93 -26.43
C TYR A 355 -26.82 -22.16 -27.22
N ARG A 356 -25.95 -22.61 -28.11
CA ARG A 356 -26.12 -23.89 -28.79
C ARG A 356 -25.08 -24.88 -28.27
N SER A 357 -25.45 -26.13 -28.09
CA SER A 357 -24.55 -27.17 -27.57
C SER A 357 -23.32 -27.47 -28.43
N VAL A 358 -23.35 -26.97 -29.69
CA VAL A 358 -22.27 -27.09 -30.68
C VAL A 358 -21.35 -25.89 -30.73
N ASP A 359 -21.66 -24.79 -30.02
CA ASP A 359 -20.89 -23.56 -30.03
C ASP A 359 -19.78 -23.64 -28.94
N PHE A 360 -18.75 -24.42 -29.23
CA PHE A 360 -17.61 -24.58 -28.36
C PHE A 360 -16.33 -24.96 -29.13
N PHE A 361 -15.20 -24.83 -28.48
CA PHE A 361 -13.93 -25.38 -28.91
C PHE A 361 -13.12 -25.88 -27.71
N TYR A 362 -12.23 -26.85 -27.96
CA TYR A 362 -11.27 -27.31 -26.97
C TYR A 362 -9.91 -26.66 -27.18
N VAL A 363 -9.18 -26.49 -26.08
CA VAL A 363 -7.76 -26.16 -26.15
C VAL A 363 -7.04 -27.27 -26.90
N PRO A 364 -6.30 -26.96 -27.96
CA PRO A 364 -5.57 -27.97 -28.75
C PRO A 364 -4.50 -28.65 -27.92
N ASN A 365 -4.44 -29.98 -27.97
CA ASN A 365 -3.37 -30.80 -27.37
C ASN A 365 -2.98 -30.41 -25.93
N PRO A 366 -3.91 -30.40 -24.96
CA PRO A 366 -3.59 -30.06 -23.59
C PRO A 366 -2.56 -31.04 -23.03
N LYS A 367 -1.51 -30.51 -22.37
CA LYS A 367 -0.55 -31.34 -21.65
C LYS A 367 -1.24 -32.06 -20.50
N SER A 368 -0.68 -33.16 -20.03
CA SER A 368 -1.26 -33.89 -18.90
C SER A 368 -1.50 -32.98 -17.69
N ALA A 369 -2.69 -33.04 -17.11
CA ALA A 369 -3.15 -32.19 -16.02
C ALA A 369 -3.23 -30.69 -16.32
N ASP A 370 -3.15 -30.30 -17.60
CA ASP A 370 -3.31 -28.91 -18.01
C ASP A 370 -4.78 -28.51 -18.05
N HIS A 371 -5.10 -27.29 -17.68
CA HIS A 371 -6.44 -26.71 -17.71
C HIS A 371 -6.37 -25.19 -17.85
N ILE A 372 -7.47 -24.59 -18.31
CA ILE A 372 -7.59 -23.16 -18.44
C ILE A 372 -7.62 -22.53 -17.05
N VAL A 373 -6.73 -21.55 -16.83
CA VAL A 373 -6.63 -20.78 -15.57
C VAL A 373 -7.03 -19.33 -15.74
N GLY A 374 -7.11 -18.85 -16.97
CA GLY A 374 -7.52 -17.49 -17.25
C GLY A 374 -7.38 -17.11 -18.71
N TRP A 375 -7.75 -15.89 -19.03
CA TRP A 375 -7.71 -15.30 -20.35
C TRP A 375 -7.68 -13.78 -20.32
N VAL A 376 -7.33 -13.20 -21.45
CA VAL A 376 -7.33 -11.75 -21.62
C VAL A 376 -7.44 -11.41 -23.09
N VAL A 377 -8.11 -10.30 -23.40
CA VAL A 377 -8.11 -9.75 -24.76
C VAL A 377 -6.82 -8.95 -24.97
N PHE A 378 -6.06 -9.31 -25.98
CA PHE A 378 -4.80 -8.65 -26.33
C PHE A 378 -4.67 -8.51 -27.85
N GLN A 379 -4.45 -7.28 -28.32
CA GLN A 379 -4.32 -6.98 -29.75
C GLN A 379 -5.46 -7.60 -30.61
N ASP A 380 -6.68 -7.41 -30.13
CA ASP A 380 -7.92 -7.88 -30.77
C ASP A 380 -8.09 -9.43 -30.84
N ASN A 381 -7.23 -10.20 -30.18
CA ASN A 381 -7.35 -11.63 -30.03
C ASN A 381 -7.63 -12.02 -28.58
N LEU A 382 -8.27 -13.16 -28.37
CA LEU A 382 -8.44 -13.73 -27.03
C LEU A 382 -7.25 -14.65 -26.74
N VAL A 383 -6.44 -14.30 -25.75
CA VAL A 383 -5.33 -15.13 -25.29
C VAL A 383 -5.80 -15.96 -24.10
N VAL A 384 -5.83 -17.26 -24.25
CA VAL A 384 -6.26 -18.24 -23.26
C VAL A 384 -5.03 -18.82 -22.59
N PHE A 385 -4.95 -18.69 -21.27
CA PHE A 385 -3.86 -19.25 -20.46
C PHE A 385 -4.28 -20.57 -19.86
N THR A 386 -3.43 -21.56 -20.05
CA THR A 386 -3.48 -22.81 -19.27
C THR A 386 -2.38 -22.81 -18.22
N THR A 387 -2.34 -23.83 -17.37
CA THR A 387 -1.29 -23.95 -16.35
C THR A 387 0.11 -24.08 -16.96
N LYS A 388 0.24 -24.55 -18.20
CA LYS A 388 1.53 -24.87 -18.83
C LYS A 388 1.86 -24.01 -20.06
N THR A 389 0.87 -23.46 -20.76
CA THR A 389 1.09 -22.73 -22.00
C THR A 389 0.00 -21.69 -22.26
N LYS A 390 0.01 -21.08 -23.41
CA LYS A 390 -0.97 -20.08 -23.87
C LYS A 390 -1.46 -20.45 -25.25
N TYR A 391 -2.72 -20.08 -25.52
CA TYR A 391 -3.34 -20.23 -26.85
C TYR A 391 -3.92 -18.89 -27.27
N ILE A 392 -3.84 -18.62 -28.56
CA ILE A 392 -4.40 -17.41 -29.16
C ILE A 392 -5.59 -17.81 -30.02
N LEU A 393 -6.76 -17.34 -29.65
CA LEU A 393 -7.98 -17.42 -30.45
C LEU A 393 -8.02 -16.15 -31.31
N SER A 394 -7.93 -16.33 -32.62
CA SER A 394 -8.06 -15.29 -33.63
C SER A 394 -9.27 -15.54 -34.53
N GLY A 395 -9.71 -14.50 -35.21
CA GLY A 395 -10.89 -14.52 -36.06
C GLY A 395 -11.98 -13.58 -35.55
N ASN A 396 -12.98 -13.32 -36.39
CA ASN A 396 -14.05 -12.39 -36.08
C ASN A 396 -15.42 -13.07 -35.97
N ASP A 397 -15.56 -14.28 -36.49
CA ASP A 397 -16.79 -15.05 -36.48
C ASP A 397 -16.51 -16.55 -36.37
N ILE A 398 -17.54 -17.33 -36.06
CA ILE A 398 -17.50 -18.79 -35.86
C ILE A 398 -16.77 -19.51 -37.01
N SER A 399 -17.01 -19.08 -38.25
CA SER A 399 -16.36 -19.67 -39.43
C SER A 399 -14.87 -19.37 -39.55
N THR A 400 -14.40 -18.33 -38.88
CA THR A 400 -12.99 -17.84 -38.93
C THR A 400 -12.23 -18.06 -37.67
N PHE A 401 -12.90 -18.47 -36.57
CA PHE A 401 -12.22 -18.73 -35.30
C PHE A 401 -11.18 -19.85 -35.43
N THR A 402 -9.95 -19.52 -35.11
CA THR A 402 -8.85 -20.47 -35.06
C THR A 402 -8.10 -20.31 -33.75
N MET A 403 -7.85 -21.42 -33.06
CA MET A 403 -7.06 -21.45 -31.86
C MET A 403 -5.69 -22.07 -32.14
N LYS A 404 -4.61 -21.35 -31.83
CA LYS A 404 -3.24 -21.80 -32.02
C LYS A 404 -2.46 -21.64 -30.73
N GLU A 405 -1.55 -22.59 -30.46
CA GLU A 405 -0.60 -22.44 -29.36
C GLU A 405 0.31 -21.24 -29.61
N ALA A 406 0.46 -20.37 -28.62
CA ALA A 406 1.35 -19.22 -28.67
C ALA A 406 2.80 -19.66 -28.57
N VAL A 407 3.70 -18.93 -29.24
CA VAL A 407 5.13 -19.12 -29.07
C VAL A 407 5.51 -18.64 -27.66
N GLY A 408 5.95 -19.53 -26.81
CA GLY A 408 6.29 -19.27 -25.41
C GLY A 408 6.14 -20.55 -24.58
N THR A 409 6.90 -20.67 -23.52
CA THR A 409 7.01 -21.91 -22.74
C THR A 409 6.31 -21.84 -21.40
N LYS A 410 5.60 -20.73 -21.08
CA LYS A 410 5.02 -20.50 -19.76
C LYS A 410 3.52 -20.33 -19.83
N GLY A 411 2.81 -21.02 -18.96
CA GLY A 411 1.40 -20.80 -18.67
C GLY A 411 1.17 -19.81 -17.55
N GLY A 412 -0.08 -19.71 -17.09
CA GLY A 412 -0.47 -18.84 -15.96
C GLY A 412 -0.79 -19.63 -14.69
N VAL A 413 -0.93 -18.92 -13.57
CA VAL A 413 -1.32 -19.52 -12.28
C VAL A 413 -2.81 -19.27 -11.97
N SER A 414 -3.29 -18.08 -12.24
CA SER A 414 -4.70 -17.71 -12.03
C SER A 414 -5.10 -16.50 -12.89
N GLN A 415 -6.40 -16.34 -13.13
CA GLN A 415 -6.97 -15.20 -13.84
C GLN A 415 -6.55 -13.86 -13.21
N GLU A 416 -6.52 -13.80 -11.89
CA GLU A 416 -6.25 -12.59 -11.11
C GLU A 416 -4.77 -12.15 -11.18
N LEU A 417 -3.91 -13.03 -11.69
CA LEU A 417 -2.47 -12.79 -11.92
C LEU A 417 -2.12 -12.70 -13.40
N ILE A 418 -3.10 -12.36 -14.24
CA ILE A 418 -2.95 -12.08 -15.66
C ILE A 418 -3.52 -10.69 -15.92
N TYR A 419 -2.73 -9.81 -16.51
CA TYR A 419 -3.13 -8.44 -16.86
C TYR A 419 -2.54 -8.04 -18.22
N ALA A 420 -3.36 -7.49 -19.11
CA ALA A 420 -2.90 -6.96 -20.38
C ALA A 420 -2.95 -5.43 -20.39
N ASP A 421 -1.89 -4.82 -20.88
CA ASP A 421 -1.89 -3.44 -21.35
C ASP A 421 -1.86 -3.40 -22.90
N ARG A 422 -1.60 -2.24 -23.48
CA ARG A 422 -1.55 -2.11 -24.94
C ARG A 422 -0.41 -2.90 -25.60
N ASN A 423 0.69 -3.10 -24.90
CA ASN A 423 1.96 -3.61 -25.45
C ASN A 423 2.31 -5.02 -24.96
N TYR A 424 1.87 -5.38 -23.75
CA TYR A 424 2.27 -6.61 -23.10
C TYR A 424 1.11 -7.24 -22.29
N ILE A 425 1.18 -8.55 -22.16
CA ILE A 425 0.45 -9.28 -21.13
C ILE A 425 1.45 -9.58 -20.01
N TYR A 426 1.16 -9.14 -18.80
CA TYR A 426 1.91 -9.49 -17.59
C TYR A 426 1.23 -10.65 -16.92
N PHE A 427 1.99 -11.65 -16.51
CA PHE A 427 1.42 -12.82 -15.85
C PHE A 427 2.43 -13.48 -14.92
N MET A 428 1.92 -14.17 -13.90
CA MET A 428 2.70 -15.04 -13.03
C MET A 428 2.60 -16.47 -13.53
N ALA A 429 3.73 -17.13 -13.67
CA ALA A 429 3.82 -18.53 -14.10
C ALA A 429 3.96 -19.50 -12.92
N ASP A 430 3.93 -20.80 -13.21
CA ASP A 430 3.99 -21.89 -12.22
C ASP A 430 5.33 -22.00 -11.47
N ASP A 431 6.37 -21.33 -11.95
CA ASP A 431 7.66 -21.17 -11.29
C ASP A 431 7.72 -20.00 -10.29
N ASN A 432 6.58 -19.39 -9.97
CA ASN A 432 6.44 -18.19 -9.16
C ASN A 432 7.21 -16.97 -9.71
N GLN A 433 7.48 -16.95 -11.00
CA GLN A 433 8.12 -15.84 -11.69
C GLN A 433 7.10 -15.01 -12.47
N ILE A 434 7.42 -13.74 -12.67
CA ILE A 434 6.57 -12.81 -13.42
C ILE A 434 7.22 -12.56 -14.77
N TYR A 435 6.41 -12.77 -15.78
CA TYR A 435 6.77 -12.60 -17.18
C TYR A 435 5.94 -11.51 -17.83
N ARG A 436 6.46 -10.95 -18.91
CA ARG A 436 5.68 -10.17 -19.87
C ARG A 436 5.72 -10.86 -21.24
N PHE A 437 4.58 -10.93 -21.89
CA PHE A 437 4.39 -11.50 -23.21
C PHE A 437 3.99 -10.41 -24.20
N ASN A 438 4.66 -10.32 -25.34
CA ASN A 438 4.42 -9.29 -26.36
C ASN A 438 3.61 -9.79 -27.57
N GLY A 439 2.99 -10.96 -27.49
CA GLY A 439 2.34 -11.65 -28.60
C GLY A 439 3.23 -12.68 -29.29
N VAL A 440 4.57 -12.65 -29.06
CA VAL A 440 5.55 -13.53 -29.72
C VAL A 440 6.40 -14.28 -28.72
N SER A 441 6.90 -13.64 -27.66
CA SER A 441 7.85 -14.24 -26.72
C SER A 441 7.60 -13.83 -25.27
N ASP A 442 7.99 -14.71 -24.34
CA ASP A 442 7.98 -14.42 -22.90
C ASP A 442 9.30 -13.79 -22.49
N GLN A 443 9.23 -12.75 -21.68
CA GLN A 443 10.39 -12.11 -21.06
C GLN A 443 10.24 -12.09 -19.55
N LEU A 444 11.19 -12.66 -18.82
CA LEU A 444 11.27 -12.59 -17.36
C LEU A 444 11.56 -11.15 -16.90
N ILE A 445 10.80 -10.65 -15.91
CA ILE A 445 10.98 -9.32 -15.31
C ILE A 445 11.21 -9.34 -13.81
N SER A 446 11.00 -10.46 -13.14
CA SER A 446 11.02 -10.59 -11.68
C SER A 446 12.30 -11.15 -11.08
N ASP A 447 13.36 -11.32 -11.85
CA ASP A 447 14.63 -11.88 -11.39
C ASP A 447 15.11 -11.25 -10.06
N ARG A 448 15.07 -9.94 -9.95
CA ARG A 448 15.58 -9.20 -8.76
C ARG A 448 14.78 -9.39 -7.47
N VAL A 449 13.56 -9.89 -7.56
CA VAL A 449 12.64 -10.02 -6.42
C VAL A 449 12.18 -11.45 -6.16
N GLN A 450 12.77 -12.42 -6.85
CA GLN A 450 12.44 -13.83 -6.67
C GLN A 450 12.39 -14.28 -5.20
N PRO A 451 13.36 -13.90 -4.32
CA PRO A 451 13.32 -14.30 -2.92
C PRO A 451 12.10 -13.76 -2.15
N GLU A 452 11.40 -12.73 -2.64
CA GLU A 452 10.15 -12.27 -2.04
C GLU A 452 8.95 -13.01 -2.63
N LEU A 453 8.96 -13.28 -3.94
CA LEU A 453 7.91 -14.06 -4.60
C LEU A 453 7.80 -15.47 -4.02
N ASP A 454 8.91 -16.12 -3.68
CA ASP A 454 8.95 -17.44 -3.05
C ASP A 454 8.33 -17.47 -1.64
N LYS A 455 8.11 -16.31 -1.02
CA LYS A 455 7.47 -16.17 0.29
C LYS A 455 5.96 -15.95 0.21
N ILE A 456 5.40 -15.82 -0.98
CA ILE A 456 3.96 -15.71 -1.16
C ILE A 456 3.29 -16.98 -0.61
N GLN A 457 2.34 -16.79 0.30
CA GLN A 457 1.71 -17.92 0.98
C GLN A 457 0.60 -18.54 0.15
N ASN A 458 -0.21 -17.70 -0.48
CA ASN A 458 -1.43 -18.15 -1.16
C ASN A 458 -1.62 -17.34 -2.47
N LEU A 459 -1.34 -18.00 -3.58
CA LEU A 459 -1.51 -17.40 -4.90
C LEU A 459 -2.99 -17.18 -5.26
N SER A 460 -3.91 -17.92 -4.64
CA SER A 460 -5.35 -17.73 -4.91
C SER A 460 -5.90 -16.41 -4.36
N THR A 461 -5.21 -15.78 -3.40
CA THR A 461 -5.59 -14.45 -2.88
C THR A 461 -4.83 -13.32 -3.54
N ALA A 462 -3.78 -13.63 -4.29
CA ALA A 462 -2.97 -12.62 -4.95
C ALA A 462 -3.72 -12.03 -6.17
N THR A 463 -3.46 -10.75 -6.45
CA THR A 463 -4.05 -10.03 -7.58
C THR A 463 -3.01 -9.14 -8.27
N MET A 464 -3.21 -8.89 -9.55
CA MET A 464 -2.32 -8.07 -10.37
C MET A 464 -3.11 -6.95 -11.05
N SER A 465 -2.51 -5.77 -11.12
CA SER A 465 -3.08 -4.63 -11.83
C SER A 465 -1.98 -3.69 -12.34
N VAL A 466 -2.32 -2.82 -13.28
CA VAL A 466 -1.40 -1.79 -13.78
C VAL A 466 -2.06 -0.42 -13.66
N PHE A 467 -1.32 0.53 -13.11
CA PHE A 467 -1.74 1.93 -13.03
C PHE A 467 -0.50 2.85 -13.17
N ASN A 468 -0.59 3.88 -13.99
CA ASN A 468 0.48 4.87 -14.21
C ASN A 468 1.86 4.24 -14.49
N ASN A 469 1.94 3.27 -15.39
CA ASN A 469 3.15 2.50 -15.71
C ASN A 469 3.75 1.75 -14.50
N GLN A 470 2.94 1.39 -13.52
CA GLN A 470 3.33 0.58 -12.37
C GLN A 470 2.50 -0.70 -12.35
N LEU A 471 3.16 -1.84 -12.49
CA LEU A 471 2.56 -3.15 -12.27
C LEU A 471 2.55 -3.41 -10.76
N ARG A 472 1.39 -3.71 -10.20
CA ARG A 472 1.16 -3.93 -8.77
C ARG A 472 0.69 -5.34 -8.54
N ILE A 473 1.31 -6.03 -7.60
CA ILE A 473 0.94 -7.38 -7.20
C ILE A 473 0.65 -7.34 -5.71
N HIS A 474 -0.63 -7.52 -5.38
CA HIS A 474 -1.09 -7.62 -4.00
C HIS A 474 -0.98 -9.07 -3.54
N TYR A 475 -0.39 -9.31 -2.38
CA TYR A 475 -0.14 -10.67 -1.91
C TYR A 475 -0.07 -10.78 -0.39
N THR A 476 -0.18 -12.02 0.08
CA THR A 476 -0.03 -12.39 1.48
C THR A 476 1.32 -13.05 1.70
N LYS A 477 2.04 -12.62 2.71
CA LYS A 477 3.32 -13.22 3.11
C LYS A 477 3.20 -13.94 4.44
N LYS A 478 3.75 -15.13 4.55
CA LYS A 478 3.82 -15.89 5.82
C LYS A 478 4.46 -15.05 6.93
N PRO A 479 3.95 -15.10 8.17
CA PRO A 479 2.84 -15.92 8.68
C PRO A 479 1.45 -15.26 8.57
N SER A 480 1.31 -14.08 7.94
CA SER A 480 0.03 -13.38 7.80
C SER A 480 -0.96 -14.17 6.93
N THR A 481 -2.24 -14.05 7.24
CA THR A 481 -3.34 -14.48 6.38
C THR A 481 -3.98 -13.33 5.61
N LEU A 482 -3.57 -12.09 5.93
CA LEU A 482 -4.09 -10.86 5.36
C LEU A 482 -3.23 -10.40 4.18
N VAL A 483 -3.86 -9.93 3.12
CA VAL A 483 -3.17 -9.25 2.02
C VAL A 483 -2.83 -7.83 2.49
N ASP A 484 -1.57 -7.61 2.84
CA ASP A 484 -1.05 -6.35 3.41
C ASP A 484 0.24 -5.88 2.72
N ARG A 485 0.59 -6.52 1.59
CA ARG A 485 1.82 -6.27 0.85
C ARG A 485 1.56 -6.05 -0.62
N VAL A 486 2.32 -5.14 -1.18
CA VAL A 486 2.33 -4.90 -2.63
C VAL A 486 3.76 -4.97 -3.13
N LEU A 487 3.99 -5.81 -4.14
CA LEU A 487 5.20 -5.78 -4.93
C LEU A 487 4.92 -4.96 -6.17
N MET A 488 5.68 -3.90 -6.40
CA MET A 488 5.44 -2.95 -7.47
C MET A 488 6.63 -2.88 -8.40
N TYR A 489 6.38 -3.04 -9.70
CA TYR A 489 7.35 -2.85 -10.77
C TYR A 489 7.08 -1.55 -11.50
N ASP A 490 8.01 -0.61 -11.41
CA ASP A 490 7.99 0.62 -12.19
C ASP A 490 8.53 0.33 -13.59
N MET A 491 7.66 0.42 -14.59
CA MET A 491 7.99 0.09 -15.98
C MET A 491 8.91 1.12 -16.64
N VAL A 492 8.88 2.38 -16.16
CA VAL A 492 9.70 3.46 -16.70
C VAL A 492 11.15 3.30 -16.24
N PHE A 493 11.33 3.10 -14.93
CA PHE A 493 12.66 2.93 -14.34
C PHE A 493 13.14 1.47 -14.36
N GLN A 494 12.28 0.51 -14.69
CA GLN A 494 12.54 -0.94 -14.65
C GLN A 494 13.07 -1.38 -13.28
N GLN A 495 12.40 -0.92 -12.21
CA GLN A 495 12.79 -1.14 -10.83
C GLN A 495 11.66 -1.73 -10.01
N TRP A 496 11.99 -2.56 -9.05
CA TRP A 496 11.06 -3.15 -8.11
C TRP A 496 11.05 -2.38 -6.79
N PHE A 497 9.87 -2.29 -6.17
CA PHE A 497 9.64 -1.71 -4.85
C PHE A 497 8.70 -2.61 -4.05
N MET A 498 8.77 -2.50 -2.72
CA MET A 498 7.90 -3.26 -1.81
C MET A 498 7.12 -2.30 -0.93
N ASP A 499 5.82 -2.52 -0.80
CA ASP A 499 4.98 -1.84 0.18
C ASP A 499 4.55 -2.80 1.26
N THR A 500 4.41 -2.29 2.47
CA THR A 500 3.98 -3.04 3.63
C THR A 500 3.04 -2.20 4.50
N GLY A 501 2.19 -2.87 5.25
CA GLY A 501 1.25 -2.21 6.15
C GLY A 501 0.10 -1.49 5.43
N HIS A 502 -0.17 -1.86 4.18
CA HIS A 502 -1.26 -1.36 3.35
C HIS A 502 -2.23 -2.52 3.07
N PRO A 503 -3.31 -2.66 3.84
CA PRO A 503 -4.19 -3.81 3.78
C PRO A 503 -5.16 -3.72 2.59
N VAL A 504 -4.63 -3.87 1.40
CA VAL A 504 -5.33 -3.80 0.11
C VAL A 504 -5.25 -5.13 -0.60
N ALA A 505 -6.41 -5.74 -0.89
CA ALA A 505 -6.52 -7.03 -1.57
C ALA A 505 -6.35 -6.93 -3.08
N ALA A 506 -6.76 -5.83 -3.67
CA ALA A 506 -6.70 -5.61 -5.11
C ALA A 506 -6.77 -4.11 -5.44
N SER A 507 -6.34 -3.75 -6.65
CA SER A 507 -6.48 -2.41 -7.16
C SER A 507 -6.87 -2.42 -8.65
N MET A 508 -7.51 -1.35 -9.13
CA MET A 508 -7.76 -1.16 -10.56
C MET A 508 -7.78 0.33 -10.95
N PRO A 509 -7.36 0.65 -12.17
CA PRO A 509 -7.59 1.97 -12.73
C PRO A 509 -9.09 2.19 -13.01
N ALA A 510 -9.59 3.34 -12.60
CA ALA A 510 -10.96 3.75 -12.86
C ALA A 510 -11.01 5.21 -13.31
N ARG A 511 -11.81 5.51 -14.32
CA ARG A 511 -12.03 6.90 -14.73
C ARG A 511 -13.14 7.49 -13.86
N ILE A 512 -12.78 8.43 -13.00
CA ILE A 512 -13.70 9.16 -12.13
C ILE A 512 -13.70 10.61 -12.59
N GLY A 513 -14.83 11.09 -13.07
CA GLY A 513 -14.89 12.38 -13.77
C GLY A 513 -13.95 12.39 -14.98
N ASP A 514 -13.08 13.40 -15.05
CA ASP A 514 -12.12 13.57 -16.15
C ASP A 514 -10.76 12.88 -15.92
N ARG A 515 -10.55 12.26 -14.76
CA ARG A 515 -9.25 11.68 -14.37
C ARG A 515 -9.33 10.17 -14.25
N THR A 516 -8.22 9.51 -14.60
CA THR A 516 -8.03 8.11 -14.26
C THR A 516 -7.42 8.04 -12.86
N GLU A 517 -8.14 7.41 -11.95
CA GLU A 517 -7.79 7.23 -10.55
C GLU A 517 -7.48 5.76 -10.27
N LEU A 518 -6.77 5.50 -9.18
CA LEU A 518 -6.55 4.16 -8.67
C LEU A 518 -7.59 3.85 -7.60
N LEU A 519 -8.47 2.90 -7.86
CA LEU A 519 -9.33 2.32 -6.83
C LEU A 519 -8.59 1.16 -6.17
N GLU A 520 -8.60 1.13 -4.85
CA GLU A 520 -8.00 0.09 -4.02
C GLU A 520 -9.06 -0.49 -3.10
N ILE A 521 -9.02 -1.80 -2.88
CA ILE A 521 -10.01 -2.52 -2.12
C ILE A 521 -9.39 -3.10 -0.85
N SER A 522 -10.01 -2.82 0.29
CA SER A 522 -9.57 -3.36 1.57
C SER A 522 -9.52 -4.89 1.58
N SER A 523 -8.52 -5.44 2.21
CA SER A 523 -8.37 -6.88 2.41
C SER A 523 -9.12 -7.43 3.64
N ARG A 524 -9.74 -6.56 4.44
CA ARG A 524 -10.34 -6.94 5.72
C ARG A 524 -11.79 -6.50 5.91
N ALA A 525 -12.22 -5.48 5.19
CA ALA A 525 -13.59 -4.97 5.23
C ALA A 525 -14.08 -4.69 3.80
N GLY A 526 -15.37 -4.56 3.61
CA GLY A 526 -15.96 -4.19 2.32
C GLY A 526 -15.76 -2.71 1.98
N TRP A 527 -14.52 -2.25 1.92
CA TRP A 527 -14.14 -0.83 1.82
C TRP A 527 -13.37 -0.54 0.54
N VAL A 528 -13.71 0.55 -0.15
CA VAL A 528 -13.00 1.01 -1.35
C VAL A 528 -12.31 2.34 -1.07
N PHE A 529 -11.05 2.44 -1.47
CA PHE A 529 -10.20 3.61 -1.30
C PHE A 529 -9.82 4.23 -2.65
N LEU A 530 -9.51 5.52 -2.64
CA LEU A 530 -8.73 6.16 -3.70
C LEU A 530 -7.25 6.10 -3.33
N GLY A 531 -6.49 5.34 -4.06
CA GLY A 531 -5.04 5.25 -3.92
C GLY A 531 -4.29 6.42 -4.53
N GLU A 532 -2.98 6.46 -4.34
CA GLU A 532 -2.08 7.51 -4.83
C GLU A 532 -2.46 8.93 -4.36
N ARG A 533 -3.02 9.04 -3.14
CA ARG A 533 -3.49 10.29 -2.53
C ARG A 533 -2.77 10.57 -1.21
N GLY A 534 -2.28 11.82 -1.03
CA GLY A 534 -1.57 12.20 0.19
C GLY A 534 -0.32 11.37 0.47
N TYR A 535 0.14 11.41 1.72
CA TYR A 535 1.28 10.65 2.23
C TYR A 535 0.96 9.97 3.57
N SER A 536 -0.29 9.56 3.72
CA SER A 536 -0.79 8.71 4.80
C SER A 536 -1.83 7.72 4.25
N ASP A 537 -2.02 6.60 4.89
CA ASP A 537 -3.09 5.66 4.58
C ASP A 537 -4.30 6.01 5.47
N MET A 538 -5.18 6.89 4.99
CA MET A 538 -6.32 7.43 5.76
C MET A 538 -5.92 7.94 7.15
N GLY A 539 -4.79 8.65 7.25
CA GLY A 539 -4.26 9.15 8.52
C GLY A 539 -3.28 8.22 9.24
N LYS A 540 -3.13 6.97 8.81
CA LYS A 540 -2.07 6.08 9.29
C LYS A 540 -0.72 6.47 8.69
N ALA A 541 0.31 6.52 9.54
CA ALA A 541 1.66 6.83 9.11
C ALA A 541 2.23 5.78 8.15
N ILE A 542 2.93 6.23 7.11
CA ILE A 542 3.65 5.37 6.17
C ILE A 542 5.10 5.23 6.63
N ASP A 543 5.54 4.00 6.85
CA ASP A 543 6.93 3.67 7.23
C ASP A 543 7.84 3.65 6.00
N PHE A 544 8.56 4.75 5.74
CA PHE A 544 9.60 4.78 4.73
C PHE A 544 10.90 4.17 5.26
N LYS A 545 11.49 3.22 4.53
CA LYS A 545 12.80 2.63 4.85
C LYS A 545 13.60 2.42 3.58
N TYR A 546 14.82 2.93 3.56
CA TYR A 546 15.79 2.71 2.49
C TYR A 546 17.16 2.42 3.08
N TRP A 547 17.71 1.23 2.80
CA TRP A 547 19.03 0.81 3.25
C TRP A 547 19.96 0.68 2.05
N THR A 548 21.18 1.20 2.19
CA THR A 548 22.21 1.03 1.15
C THR A 548 22.83 -0.37 1.23
N PRO A 549 23.51 -0.85 0.19
CA PRO A 549 24.34 -2.04 0.35
C PRO A 549 25.46 -1.83 1.35
N TYR A 550 25.98 -2.92 1.91
CA TYR A 550 27.22 -2.86 2.71
C TYR A 550 28.40 -2.60 1.80
N LYS A 551 29.18 -1.58 2.16
CA LYS A 551 30.41 -1.20 1.46
C LYS A 551 31.62 -1.41 2.32
N ILE A 552 32.69 -1.92 1.70
CA ILE A 552 34.03 -2.04 2.28
C ILE A 552 34.90 -1.01 1.57
N TYR A 553 35.39 -0.02 2.31
CA TYR A 553 36.20 1.07 1.73
C TYR A 553 37.70 0.81 1.82
N THR A 554 38.12 -0.07 2.73
CA THR A 554 39.52 -0.41 2.93
C THR A 554 39.72 -1.92 2.91
N SER A 555 40.73 -2.39 2.18
CA SER A 555 41.08 -3.80 2.13
C SER A 555 41.76 -4.28 3.43
N GLY A 556 41.60 -5.56 3.75
CA GLY A 556 42.25 -6.23 4.86
C GLY A 556 41.56 -6.04 6.23
N SER A 557 42.35 -6.01 7.30
CA SER A 557 41.86 -5.92 8.69
C SER A 557 41.57 -4.49 9.17
N ALA A 558 41.80 -3.49 8.30
CA ALA A 558 41.60 -2.08 8.66
C ALA A 558 40.12 -1.74 8.86
N LYS A 559 39.84 -0.91 9.88
CA LYS A 559 38.50 -0.44 10.19
C LYS A 559 38.34 1.01 9.74
N ASP A 560 37.31 1.29 8.97
CA ASP A 560 36.99 2.61 8.48
C ASP A 560 36.21 3.44 9.50
N ARG A 561 36.44 4.76 9.49
CA ARG A 561 35.65 5.73 10.26
C ARG A 561 35.04 6.75 9.32
N ILE A 562 33.74 6.99 9.49
CA ILE A 562 33.06 8.09 8.79
C ILE A 562 33.45 9.41 9.45
N LYS A 563 34.02 10.33 8.69
CA LYS A 563 34.39 11.68 9.13
C LYS A 563 33.25 12.65 9.00
N ARG A 564 32.53 12.54 7.89
CA ARG A 564 31.38 13.37 7.58
C ARG A 564 30.41 12.57 6.76
N PHE A 565 29.14 12.64 7.09
CA PHE A 565 28.05 12.05 6.33
C PHE A 565 26.99 13.12 6.08
N ARG A 566 26.52 13.20 4.86
CA ARG A 566 25.48 14.15 4.45
C ARG A 566 24.45 13.43 3.60
N PRO A 567 23.24 13.21 4.11
CA PRO A 567 22.12 12.87 3.24
C PRO A 567 21.87 14.05 2.30
N VAL A 568 21.55 13.76 1.07
CA VAL A 568 21.15 14.75 0.06
C VAL A 568 19.66 14.61 -0.15
N LEU A 569 18.91 15.58 0.31
CA LEU A 569 17.45 15.58 0.32
C LEU A 569 16.94 16.77 -0.48
N ARG A 570 15.80 16.58 -1.15
CA ARG A 570 15.01 17.70 -1.66
C ARG A 570 14.25 18.30 -0.48
N ALA A 571 14.26 19.62 -0.32
CA ALA A 571 13.54 20.28 0.75
C ALA A 571 12.02 20.06 0.59
N SER A 572 11.35 19.78 1.68
CA SER A 572 9.88 19.76 1.79
C SER A 572 9.43 21.08 2.42
N GLN A 573 8.20 21.49 2.16
CA GLN A 573 7.61 22.68 2.77
C GLN A 573 7.44 22.55 4.31
N SER A 574 7.39 21.33 4.81
CA SER A 574 7.23 21.04 6.24
C SER A 574 8.52 20.56 6.87
N ARG A 575 8.74 20.95 8.12
CA ARG A 575 9.78 20.36 8.95
C ARG A 575 9.42 18.93 9.30
N TYR A 576 10.40 18.03 9.25
CA TYR A 576 10.21 16.66 9.71
C TYR A 576 11.51 16.05 10.23
N ASN A 577 11.39 15.07 11.11
CA ASN A 577 12.50 14.26 11.57
C ASN A 577 12.63 12.98 10.73
N MET A 578 13.84 12.67 10.33
CA MET A 578 14.20 11.41 9.70
C MET A 578 15.23 10.71 10.59
N LEU A 579 15.11 9.40 10.71
CA LEU A 579 16.14 8.60 11.34
C LEU A 579 17.22 8.28 10.31
N VAL A 580 18.46 8.65 10.61
CA VAL A 580 19.62 8.31 9.81
C VAL A 580 20.57 7.49 10.66
N GLY A 581 20.95 6.32 10.15
CA GLY A 581 21.78 5.38 10.91
C GLY A 581 22.88 4.75 10.10
N ARG A 582 23.80 4.14 10.82
CA ARG A 582 24.88 3.33 10.29
C ARG A 582 24.88 1.97 10.94
N ASP A 583 24.79 0.92 10.14
CA ASP A 583 25.10 -0.44 10.57
C ASP A 583 26.53 -0.80 10.20
N ILE A 584 27.23 -1.46 11.10
CA ILE A 584 28.64 -1.76 11.01
C ILE A 584 28.81 -3.28 11.07
N ASP A 585 29.60 -3.81 10.13
CA ASP A 585 30.01 -5.22 10.12
C ASP A 585 28.80 -6.19 10.16
N GLU A 586 27.68 -5.79 9.56
CA GLU A 586 26.45 -6.60 9.41
C GLU A 586 25.84 -7.07 10.73
N GLN A 587 26.04 -6.31 11.80
CA GLN A 587 25.50 -6.66 13.13
C GLN A 587 23.99 -6.48 13.23
N ASN A 588 23.36 -5.85 12.24
CA ASN A 588 21.95 -5.48 12.22
C ASN A 588 21.51 -4.68 13.48
N LYS A 589 22.43 -3.91 14.03
CA LYS A 589 22.24 -3.02 15.19
C LYS A 589 22.66 -1.60 14.81
N PRO A 590 21.91 -0.91 13.94
CA PRO A 590 22.29 0.42 13.50
C PRO A 590 22.19 1.42 14.66
N ALA A 591 23.17 2.30 14.76
CA ALA A 591 23.07 3.48 15.60
C ALA A 591 22.24 4.54 14.86
N MET A 592 20.92 4.51 15.05
CA MET A 592 19.99 5.48 14.45
C MET A 592 19.99 6.79 15.25
N ARG A 593 19.90 7.92 14.53
CA ARG A 593 19.84 9.26 15.12
C ARG A 593 18.82 10.12 14.39
N ASN A 594 18.14 10.98 15.13
CA ASN A 594 17.24 11.96 14.57
C ASN A 594 18.02 12.99 13.73
N TYR A 595 17.53 13.23 12.54
CA TYR A 595 18.03 14.20 11.60
C TYR A 595 16.88 15.13 11.21
N LEU A 596 16.93 16.37 11.70
CA LEU A 596 15.91 17.36 11.40
C LEU A 596 16.11 17.88 9.96
N VAL A 597 15.12 17.69 9.14
CA VAL A 597 15.04 18.27 7.78
C VAL A 597 14.17 19.52 7.88
N SER A 598 14.73 20.65 7.52
CA SER A 598 14.01 21.92 7.43
C SER A 598 14.38 22.60 6.12
N SER A 599 13.42 23.22 5.46
CA SER A 599 13.69 24.13 4.37
C SER A 599 14.00 25.52 4.95
N ASP A 600 15.08 26.12 4.49
CA ASP A 600 15.37 27.54 4.79
C ASP A 600 14.75 28.49 3.75
N GLY A 601 13.90 27.96 2.84
CA GLY A 601 13.20 28.72 1.80
C GLY A 601 11.95 29.42 2.31
N ALA A 602 11.70 30.65 1.86
CA ALA A 602 10.45 31.36 2.08
C ALA A 602 9.41 30.94 1.03
N THR A 603 8.15 30.76 1.46
CA THR A 603 7.01 30.50 0.57
C THR A 603 6.28 31.80 0.26
N TRP A 604 5.78 31.96 -0.96
CA TRP A 604 4.89 33.06 -1.33
C TRP A 604 3.67 33.09 -0.40
N GLY A 605 3.41 34.25 0.21
CA GLY A 605 2.31 34.39 1.17
C GLY A 605 2.63 34.00 2.61
N GLY A 606 3.85 33.56 2.94
CA GLY A 606 4.27 33.15 4.28
C GLY A 606 4.66 34.27 5.25
N GLY A 607 4.36 35.54 4.94
CA GLY A 607 4.66 36.69 5.83
C GLY A 607 6.12 37.15 5.84
N GLU A 608 6.95 36.63 4.96
CA GLU A 608 8.37 37.02 4.85
C GLU A 608 8.54 38.26 3.93
N SER A 609 9.38 39.23 4.32
CA SER A 609 9.64 40.42 3.52
C SER A 609 10.70 40.17 2.46
N TRP A 610 10.56 40.82 1.30
CA TRP A 610 11.58 40.86 0.26
C TRP A 610 12.92 41.43 0.79
N GLY A 611 14.01 40.71 0.56
CA GLY A 611 15.33 41.11 1.03
C GLY A 611 15.77 40.54 2.38
N GLY A 612 14.98 39.70 3.04
CA GLY A 612 15.27 39.05 4.34
C GLY A 612 16.32 37.93 4.30
N GLY A 613 17.10 37.80 3.25
CA GLY A 613 18.18 36.79 3.15
C GLY A 613 17.72 35.36 2.86
N LYS A 614 16.45 35.16 2.56
CA LYS A 614 15.90 33.86 2.17
C LYS A 614 15.71 33.73 0.68
N THR A 615 16.01 32.58 0.12
CA THR A 615 15.81 32.26 -1.31
C THR A 615 14.34 31.95 -1.60
N TRP A 616 13.74 32.66 -2.55
CA TRP A 616 12.38 32.47 -3.00
C TRP A 616 12.29 31.31 -4.03
N GLY A 617 11.40 30.35 -3.79
CA GLY A 617 10.97 29.39 -4.82
C GLY A 617 12.00 28.38 -5.32
N SER A 618 13.21 28.32 -4.76
CA SER A 618 14.15 27.27 -5.13
C SER A 618 13.88 25.99 -4.32
N VAL A 619 13.82 24.85 -5.00
CA VAL A 619 13.91 23.54 -4.35
C VAL A 619 15.32 23.43 -3.76
N SER A 620 15.49 23.90 -2.53
CA SER A 620 16.78 23.86 -1.89
C SER A 620 17.15 22.43 -1.53
N LEU A 621 18.37 22.02 -1.92
CA LEU A 621 18.94 20.75 -1.49
C LEU A 621 19.40 20.88 -0.02
N VAL A 622 18.85 20.05 0.83
CA VAL A 622 19.30 19.94 2.22
C VAL A 622 20.47 18.97 2.28
N GLN A 623 21.64 19.46 2.68
CA GLN A 623 22.88 18.68 2.81
C GLN A 623 23.56 18.86 4.18
N LYS A 624 22.78 19.00 5.24
CA LYS A 624 23.32 19.15 6.60
C LYS A 624 24.07 17.87 7.02
N ALA A 625 25.18 18.01 7.74
CA ALA A 625 25.93 16.86 8.21
C ALA A 625 25.17 16.10 9.29
N ALA A 626 25.05 14.77 9.11
CA ALA A 626 24.54 13.86 10.13
C ALA A 626 25.71 13.24 10.91
N PRO A 627 25.67 13.21 12.25
CA PRO A 627 26.73 12.60 13.05
C PRO A 627 26.68 11.07 12.90
N MET A 628 27.83 10.48 12.53
CA MET A 628 28.02 9.04 12.42
C MET A 628 29.12 8.57 13.33
N SER A 629 28.85 7.56 14.16
CA SER A 629 29.79 7.00 15.12
C SER A 629 30.26 5.60 14.71
N GLY A 630 31.35 5.14 15.35
CA GLY A 630 31.88 3.79 15.23
C GLY A 630 32.95 3.62 14.15
N ARG A 631 33.62 2.46 14.21
CA ARG A 631 34.62 1.99 13.24
C ARG A 631 34.29 0.56 12.86
N GLY A 632 34.33 0.25 11.57
CA GLY A 632 34.04 -1.09 11.06
C GLY A 632 34.73 -1.38 9.75
N LYS A 633 34.74 -2.64 9.33
CA LYS A 633 35.25 -3.09 8.05
C LYS A 633 34.24 -2.84 6.94
N SER A 634 32.95 -3.07 7.23
CA SER A 634 31.86 -2.80 6.30
C SER A 634 30.87 -1.79 6.89
N THR A 635 30.16 -1.08 6.03
CA THR A 635 29.23 -0.02 6.42
C THR A 635 28.00 -0.04 5.52
N GLN A 636 26.82 -0.01 6.14
CA GLN A 636 25.53 0.23 5.52
C GLN A 636 24.91 1.49 6.10
N PHE A 637 24.36 2.36 5.27
CA PHE A 637 23.57 3.51 5.71
C PHE A 637 22.08 3.19 5.65
N ARG A 638 21.34 3.65 6.67
CA ARG A 638 19.90 3.45 6.78
C ARG A 638 19.19 4.79 6.91
N PHE A 639 18.13 4.94 6.14
CA PHE A 639 17.25 6.10 6.14
C PHE A 639 15.85 5.61 6.45
N GLU A 640 15.28 6.08 7.54
CA GLU A 640 13.96 5.61 7.99
C GLU A 640 13.13 6.80 8.47
N LYS A 641 11.86 6.77 8.17
CA LYS A 641 10.88 7.74 8.64
C LYS A 641 9.54 7.10 8.85
N LYS A 642 8.92 7.42 9.96
CA LYS A 642 7.51 7.16 10.23
C LYS A 642 6.82 8.50 10.43
N GLY A 643 5.86 8.85 9.57
CA GLY A 643 5.18 10.14 9.68
C GLY A 643 3.93 10.20 8.81
N VAL A 644 3.00 11.05 9.23
CA VAL A 644 1.74 11.33 8.54
C VAL A 644 1.92 12.61 7.73
N GLU A 645 1.52 12.59 6.46
CA GLU A 645 1.52 13.73 5.52
C GLU A 645 2.86 14.47 5.37
N THR A 646 3.96 13.80 5.66
CA THR A 646 5.30 14.39 5.57
C THR A 646 6.24 13.52 4.74
N PRO A 647 6.27 13.64 3.41
CA PRO A 647 7.09 12.79 2.55
C PRO A 647 8.58 13.09 2.69
N ILE A 648 9.40 12.07 2.46
CA ILE A 648 10.84 12.20 2.23
C ILE A 648 11.11 12.24 0.73
N PHE A 649 12.13 12.99 0.33
CA PHE A 649 12.69 13.00 -1.02
C PHE A 649 14.20 12.84 -0.94
N LEU A 650 14.67 11.60 -0.89
CA LEU A 650 16.08 11.25 -0.77
C LEU A 650 16.70 11.14 -2.17
N ILE A 651 17.62 12.05 -2.52
CA ILE A 651 18.33 12.05 -3.79
C ILE A 651 19.56 11.15 -3.72
N GLY A 652 20.25 11.16 -2.58
CA GLY A 652 21.48 10.40 -2.39
C GLY A 652 22.18 10.72 -1.08
N TYR A 653 23.47 10.44 -1.03
CA TYR A 653 24.32 10.79 0.11
C TYR A 653 25.77 11.01 -0.28
N ILE A 654 26.47 11.74 0.58
CA ILE A 654 27.92 11.98 0.49
C ILE A 654 28.56 11.51 1.79
N ALA A 655 29.52 10.59 1.71
CA ALA A 655 30.26 10.08 2.85
C ALA A 655 31.77 10.36 2.68
N VAL A 656 32.36 11.02 3.66
CA VAL A 656 33.82 11.19 3.75
C VAL A 656 34.37 10.17 4.74
N ILE A 657 35.16 9.23 4.22
CA ILE A 657 35.66 8.09 4.96
C ILE A 657 37.15 8.29 5.23
N LYS A 658 37.57 8.04 6.45
CA LYS A 658 38.97 7.94 6.85
C LYS A 658 39.32 6.48 7.07
N SER A 659 40.22 5.98 6.23
CA SER A 659 40.73 4.61 6.36
C SER A 659 41.55 4.45 7.63
N GLY A 660 41.30 3.39 8.37
CA GLY A 660 42.13 2.99 9.51
C GLY A 660 43.48 2.46 9.06
N ARG A 661 44.45 2.40 9.95
CA ARG A 661 45.69 1.65 9.69
C ARG A 661 45.43 0.17 9.92
N ALA A 662 45.85 -0.67 8.99
CA ALA A 662 46.03 -2.09 9.29
C ALA A 662 47.08 -2.21 10.39
N ARG A 663 46.76 -2.86 11.48
CA ARG A 663 47.74 -3.22 12.52
C ARG A 663 48.42 -4.52 12.14
#